data_6ca377f28cfefddd541d5cb456f50c56
#
_entry.id   6ca377f28cfefddd541d5cb456f50c56
#
_cell.length_a   1.000
_cell.length_b   1.000
_cell.length_c   1.000
_cell.angle_alpha   90.00
_cell.angle_beta   90.00
_cell.angle_gamma   90.00
#
_symmetry.space_group_name_H-M   'P 1'
#
loop_
_entity.id
_entity.type
_entity.pdbx_description
1 polymer ?
#
loop_
_entity_poly.entity_id
_entity_poly.type
_entity_poly.pdbx_seq_one_letter_code
_entity_poly.pdbx_strand_id
1 'polypeptide(L)'
;MRFPLAALAAAVALSAAAFPAAPAEAATRCAKQRVSPAYAGSVLRALRAKRDVWGEQLIRRPEGPTYAAVRRLLKPLLFARAKRKPLTASGVYYLPFAQPLGSHGALELALHVADGSEILARTADGASLRVLVGQGGSEPYGACLSRLSQPTLAEGYLPILETRYVDSGGVRYRQESFAVRGLDTGALVSFVSVTASSGARSGAVIRLVHSTHRRGRTEQSRREKSALRYRIEPGKTATVYVGWLPSDLRPVVLDAETYETAREQLVDFWNARLGQAATYDVPEAVVMNAQRSLLEQDLALTWRYSIGNPYEEFSFAESLDVAEVMGSYGFTGVMRQILRTSFKRLPLAASNWRMGELMIASARYYDLTGDRAFLRWVTRRIDWFMTVFGRQMRNDRYGLLRQERFSTDIATSVYGLHAQTSVWQGLNEMAAVWAATGRPAHAARAHALAFRLELALQRAVRSSAHRLKGGSVFVPAVLLARHRPFDALTRSRLGSYWNLVMPYALASGFFAPHGRQAHEILRYMLGHGSRLLGLVRAGAYSLYGGKTRYPFTGTDQVYGLAVSRFLADNDQPGQLVLSLYGMLGAAMTPETFVSGEAATVAPLRGAAFRSMYLPPNAASNSAFLETLRLILVHETRREGRPVGLELAYATPRAWLAPGKSVAVRGAPTSFGPVSYEINAADGRIEGTVDVPSERPPLSLRLRLRVPTGHRVVGVRVDGKRRPFDPRTTTVDLSGLRGTLSIVAAVR
;
A
#
# COMPACT_ATOMS: atom_id res chain seq x y z
N MET A 1 35.06 -7.84 -15.86
CA MET A 1 35.53 -7.08 -17.03
C MET A 1 35.60 -5.61 -16.65
N ARG A 2 36.77 -5.02 -16.73
CA ARG A 2 36.97 -3.60 -16.45
C ARG A 2 36.44 -2.81 -17.64
N PHE A 3 35.47 -1.93 -17.44
CA PHE A 3 35.13 -0.93 -18.42
C PHE A 3 36.34 0.00 -18.58
N PRO A 4 36.96 0.12 -19.72
CA PRO A 4 38.00 1.12 -19.93
C PRO A 4 37.34 2.50 -20.04
N LEU A 5 37.52 3.34 -19.06
CA LEU A 5 37.26 4.77 -19.11
C LEU A 5 38.32 5.46 -19.98
N ALA A 6 38.32 5.20 -21.27
CA ALA A 6 39.13 5.97 -22.19
C ALA A 6 38.46 5.96 -23.57
N ALA A 7 38.03 7.14 -23.94
CA ALA A 7 37.80 7.61 -25.31
C ALA A 7 36.90 6.79 -26.22
N LEU A 8 35.61 7.15 -26.30
CA LEU A 8 34.83 6.91 -27.50
C LEU A 8 34.27 8.22 -28.02
N ALA A 9 34.77 8.60 -29.17
CA ALA A 9 34.24 9.66 -30.00
C ALA A 9 32.93 9.19 -30.64
N ALA A 10 31.98 10.10 -30.68
CA ALA A 10 30.60 9.98 -31.14
C ALA A 10 30.41 9.16 -32.43
N ALA A 11 29.54 8.14 -32.32
CA ALA A 11 28.74 7.67 -33.45
C ALA A 11 27.27 7.87 -33.10
N VAL A 12 26.59 8.79 -33.78
CA VAL A 12 25.14 9.05 -33.64
C VAL A 12 24.41 8.04 -34.51
N ALA A 13 23.79 7.05 -33.91
CA ALA A 13 22.84 6.17 -34.62
C ALA A 13 21.44 6.80 -34.60
N LEU A 14 20.92 7.15 -35.75
CA LEU A 14 19.55 7.62 -35.98
C LEU A 14 18.61 6.41 -36.04
N SER A 15 17.87 6.18 -35.01
CA SER A 15 16.68 5.30 -35.10
C SER A 15 15.43 6.18 -35.26
N ALA A 16 14.83 6.12 -36.44
CA ALA A 16 13.61 6.86 -36.77
C ALA A 16 12.37 6.06 -36.30
N ALA A 17 11.86 6.36 -35.11
CA ALA A 17 10.53 5.97 -34.74
C ALA A 17 9.56 7.05 -35.28
N ALA A 18 8.74 6.69 -36.26
CA ALA A 18 7.76 7.59 -36.87
C ALA A 18 6.64 7.96 -35.89
N PHE A 19 6.58 9.23 -35.52
CA PHE A 19 5.41 9.81 -34.85
C PHE A 19 4.41 10.31 -35.88
N PRO A 20 3.10 10.13 -35.68
CA PRO A 20 2.11 10.75 -36.56
C PRO A 20 2.21 12.28 -36.46
N ALA A 21 2.35 12.94 -37.58
CA ALA A 21 2.38 14.40 -37.67
C ALA A 21 1.01 14.97 -37.32
N ALA A 22 0.90 15.60 -36.14
CA ALA A 22 -0.23 16.44 -35.78
C ALA A 22 0.13 17.92 -36.02
N PRO A 23 -0.85 18.79 -36.36
CA PRO A 23 -0.60 20.18 -36.71
C PRO A 23 0.10 20.95 -35.55
N ALA A 24 1.01 21.86 -35.94
CA ALA A 24 1.73 22.73 -35.01
C ALA A 24 0.74 23.69 -34.34
N GLU A 25 0.32 23.38 -33.11
CA GLU A 25 -0.37 24.36 -32.27
C GLU A 25 0.62 25.39 -31.73
N ALA A 26 0.22 26.66 -31.83
CA ALA A 26 0.96 27.80 -31.32
C ALA A 26 1.34 27.64 -29.85
N ALA A 27 2.52 28.12 -29.46
CA ALA A 27 3.04 28.09 -28.10
C ALA A 27 1.97 28.53 -27.08
N THR A 28 1.38 27.56 -26.40
CA THR A 28 0.32 27.84 -25.42
C THR A 28 0.93 28.19 -24.07
N ARG A 29 0.53 29.34 -23.52
CA ARG A 29 0.89 29.69 -22.12
C ARG A 29 0.46 28.57 -21.20
N CYS A 30 1.27 28.28 -20.18
CA CYS A 30 0.91 27.30 -19.16
C CYS A 30 -0.44 27.64 -18.51
N ALA A 31 -1.47 26.89 -18.82
CA ALA A 31 -2.79 27.14 -18.29
C ALA A 31 -2.81 26.92 -16.77
N LYS A 32 -3.22 27.94 -16.03
CA LYS A 32 -3.46 27.78 -14.59
C LYS A 32 -4.66 26.87 -14.41
N GLN A 33 -4.41 25.62 -13.99
CA GLN A 33 -5.48 24.72 -13.63
C GLN A 33 -6.21 25.28 -12.42
N ARG A 34 -7.53 25.45 -12.52
CA ARG A 34 -8.39 25.90 -11.43
C ARG A 34 -9.32 24.78 -10.99
N VAL A 35 -9.56 24.69 -9.71
CA VAL A 35 -10.57 23.79 -9.16
C VAL A 35 -11.95 24.35 -9.46
N SER A 36 -12.85 23.53 -10.03
CA SER A 36 -14.21 23.97 -10.29
C SER A 36 -14.97 24.21 -8.97
N PRO A 37 -15.83 25.24 -8.89
CA PRO A 37 -16.68 25.47 -7.71
C PRO A 37 -17.58 24.26 -7.39
N ALA A 38 -18.06 23.56 -8.41
CA ALA A 38 -18.88 22.36 -8.26
C ALA A 38 -18.13 21.23 -7.51
N TYR A 39 -16.86 21.00 -7.88
CA TYR A 39 -16.01 20.04 -7.16
C TYR A 39 -15.76 20.48 -5.71
N ALA A 40 -15.39 21.73 -5.49
CA ALA A 40 -15.18 22.26 -4.14
C ALA A 40 -16.44 22.10 -3.27
N GLY A 41 -17.62 22.39 -3.81
CA GLY A 41 -18.91 22.20 -3.12
C GLY A 41 -19.21 20.74 -2.81
N SER A 42 -18.92 19.82 -3.74
CA SER A 42 -19.08 18.37 -3.54
C SER A 42 -18.16 17.85 -2.42
N VAL A 43 -16.88 18.25 -2.42
CA VAL A 43 -15.91 17.91 -1.37
C VAL A 43 -16.37 18.42 -0.01
N LEU A 44 -16.82 19.66 0.08
CA LEU A 44 -17.30 20.24 1.34
C LEU A 44 -18.50 19.47 1.89
N ARG A 45 -19.46 19.08 1.04
CA ARG A 45 -20.59 18.23 1.46
C ARG A 45 -20.12 16.88 1.99
N ALA A 46 -19.22 16.20 1.29
CA ALA A 46 -18.68 14.91 1.72
C ALA A 46 -17.92 15.02 3.07
N LEU A 47 -17.12 16.08 3.24
CA LEU A 47 -16.37 16.31 4.47
C LEU A 47 -17.24 16.73 5.68
N ARG A 48 -18.38 17.38 5.44
CA ARG A 48 -19.33 17.74 6.51
C ARG A 48 -20.22 16.57 6.92
N ALA A 49 -20.43 15.61 6.04
CA ALA A 49 -21.27 14.45 6.33
C ALA A 49 -20.61 13.55 7.38
N LYS A 50 -21.45 12.97 8.27
CA LYS A 50 -21.03 11.98 9.26
C LYS A 50 -20.97 10.57 8.70
N ARG A 51 -21.49 10.34 7.50
CA ARG A 51 -21.48 9.09 6.76
C ARG A 51 -20.62 9.23 5.53
N ASP A 52 -20.14 8.12 5.00
CA ASP A 52 -19.42 8.07 3.73
C ASP A 52 -20.42 8.18 2.55
N VAL A 53 -20.91 9.39 2.31
CA VAL A 53 -21.96 9.63 1.30
C VAL A 53 -21.52 9.23 -0.11
N TRP A 54 -20.25 9.37 -0.44
CA TRP A 54 -19.71 8.93 -1.71
C TRP A 54 -19.57 7.41 -1.79
N GLY A 55 -19.02 6.81 -0.73
CA GLY A 55 -18.87 5.36 -0.67
C GLY A 55 -20.20 4.63 -0.65
N GLU A 56 -21.18 5.11 0.12
CA GLU A 56 -22.53 4.52 0.12
C GLU A 56 -23.22 4.61 -1.22
N GLN A 57 -23.05 5.72 -1.94
CA GLN A 57 -23.58 5.87 -3.30
C GLN A 57 -22.96 4.85 -4.26
N LEU A 58 -21.64 4.60 -4.14
CA LEU A 58 -20.95 3.61 -4.95
C LEU A 58 -21.38 2.18 -4.64
N ILE A 59 -21.55 1.84 -3.35
CA ILE A 59 -21.99 0.50 -2.94
C ILE A 59 -23.40 0.18 -3.43
N ARG A 60 -24.28 1.19 -3.52
CA ARG A 60 -25.67 1.02 -4.00
C ARG A 60 -25.81 0.87 -5.51
N ARG A 61 -24.74 1.09 -6.26
CA ARG A 61 -24.78 0.86 -7.72
C ARG A 61 -24.99 -0.61 -8.04
N PRO A 62 -25.64 -0.95 -9.14
CA PRO A 62 -25.81 -2.35 -9.56
C PRO A 62 -24.49 -3.10 -9.67
N GLU A 63 -23.47 -2.49 -10.26
CA GLU A 63 -22.11 -3.05 -10.38
C GLU A 63 -21.30 -2.97 -9.08
N GLY A 64 -21.78 -2.20 -8.10
CA GLY A 64 -21.03 -1.86 -6.89
C GLY A 64 -19.94 -0.80 -7.13
N PRO A 65 -18.97 -0.65 -6.21
CA PRO A 65 -17.83 0.22 -6.40
C PRO A 65 -16.94 -0.26 -7.56
N THR A 66 -16.45 0.68 -8.37
CA THR A 66 -15.46 0.44 -9.44
C THR A 66 -14.39 1.52 -9.43
N TYR A 67 -13.19 1.21 -9.95
CA TYR A 67 -12.11 2.19 -10.07
C TYR A 67 -12.53 3.44 -10.84
N ALA A 68 -13.15 3.26 -12.01
CA ALA A 68 -13.61 4.38 -12.84
C ALA A 68 -14.62 5.26 -12.12
N ALA A 69 -15.52 4.68 -11.31
CA ALA A 69 -16.52 5.44 -10.57
C ALA A 69 -15.89 6.26 -9.43
N VAL A 70 -14.92 5.70 -8.71
CA VAL A 70 -14.16 6.44 -7.67
C VAL A 70 -13.37 7.59 -8.30
N ARG A 71 -12.65 7.35 -9.39
CA ARG A 71 -11.87 8.39 -10.08
C ARG A 71 -12.71 9.56 -10.54
N ARG A 72 -13.93 9.33 -11.01
CA ARG A 72 -14.85 10.40 -11.46
C ARG A 72 -15.24 11.36 -10.34
N LEU A 73 -15.24 10.91 -9.09
CA LEU A 73 -15.56 11.74 -7.93
C LEU A 73 -14.41 12.68 -7.54
N LEU A 74 -13.19 12.39 -7.98
CA LEU A 74 -11.98 13.05 -7.48
C LEU A 74 -11.27 13.81 -8.59
N LYS A 75 -11.32 15.13 -8.51
CA LYS A 75 -10.61 16.06 -9.39
C LYS A 75 -10.12 17.26 -8.59
N PRO A 76 -8.95 17.79 -8.82
CA PRO A 76 -7.91 17.31 -9.73
C PRO A 76 -7.31 15.97 -9.26
N LEU A 77 -6.54 15.32 -10.16
CA LEU A 77 -5.86 14.06 -9.83
C LEU A 77 -4.83 14.26 -8.71
N LEU A 78 -4.56 13.20 -8.00
CA LEU A 78 -3.49 13.18 -7.01
C LEU A 78 -2.15 13.20 -7.75
N PHE A 79 -1.55 14.37 -7.76
CA PHE A 79 -0.24 14.61 -8.36
C PHE A 79 0.41 15.78 -7.63
N ALA A 80 1.50 15.54 -6.93
CA ALA A 80 2.25 16.58 -6.26
C ALA A 80 3.61 16.74 -6.91
N ARG A 81 3.93 17.96 -7.31
CA ARG A 81 5.26 18.34 -7.74
C ARG A 81 6.14 18.61 -6.52
N ALA A 82 7.37 18.12 -6.54
CA ALA A 82 8.36 18.48 -5.55
C ALA A 82 8.59 19.99 -5.56
N LYS A 83 8.12 20.69 -4.54
CA LYS A 83 8.40 22.12 -4.37
C LYS A 83 9.62 22.27 -3.48
N ARG A 84 10.68 22.93 -3.99
CA ARG A 84 11.85 23.51 -3.30
C ARG A 84 12.57 22.69 -2.21
N LYS A 85 11.89 21.72 -1.56
CA LYS A 85 12.48 20.80 -0.58
C LYS A 85 12.22 19.40 -1.08
N PRO A 86 13.14 18.79 -1.81
CA PRO A 86 12.93 17.53 -2.50
C PRO A 86 12.52 16.38 -1.57
N LEU A 87 12.98 16.38 -0.33
CA LEU A 87 12.75 15.30 0.63
C LEU A 87 11.67 15.62 1.65
N THR A 88 10.78 16.58 1.38
CA THR A 88 9.66 16.88 2.25
C THR A 88 8.33 16.44 1.65
N ALA A 89 7.43 16.13 2.51
CA ALA A 89 6.10 15.54 2.40
C ALA A 89 5.17 15.92 1.23
N SER A 90 5.56 16.73 0.27
CA SER A 90 4.67 17.25 -0.77
C SER A 90 5.01 16.81 -2.20
N GLY A 91 6.04 15.96 -2.37
CA GLY A 91 6.43 15.44 -3.67
C GLY A 91 5.92 14.04 -3.91
N VAL A 92 5.64 13.68 -5.15
CA VAL A 92 5.38 12.31 -5.57
C VAL A 92 6.65 11.79 -6.21
N TYR A 93 7.24 10.79 -5.58
CA TYR A 93 8.49 10.19 -6.01
C TYR A 93 8.27 8.78 -6.48
N TYR A 94 9.15 8.34 -7.34
CA TYR A 94 9.22 7.01 -7.85
C TYR A 94 10.49 6.32 -7.34
N LEU A 95 10.46 5.01 -7.13
CA LEU A 95 11.59 4.26 -6.58
C LEU A 95 12.15 3.23 -7.57
N PRO A 96 12.84 3.65 -8.62
CA PRO A 96 13.37 2.70 -9.59
C PRO A 96 14.69 2.12 -9.09
N PHE A 97 14.69 1.01 -8.39
CA PHE A 97 15.93 0.35 -8.08
C PHE A 97 15.87 -1.18 -8.18
N ALA A 98 17.01 -1.75 -8.57
CA ALA A 98 17.04 -3.11 -9.08
C ALA A 98 17.06 -4.20 -8.01
N GLN A 99 17.62 -3.97 -6.82
CA GLN A 99 17.77 -5.01 -5.81
C GLN A 99 17.32 -4.57 -4.44
N PRO A 100 16.36 -5.29 -3.82
CA PRO A 100 16.08 -5.11 -2.43
C PRO A 100 17.32 -5.53 -1.63
N LEU A 101 17.78 -4.67 -0.74
CA LEU A 101 18.97 -4.94 0.04
C LEU A 101 18.67 -5.94 1.15
N GLY A 102 19.31 -7.10 1.05
CA GLY A 102 19.25 -8.13 2.09
C GLY A 102 20.05 -7.80 3.35
N SER A 103 20.84 -6.75 3.38
CA SER A 103 21.73 -6.41 4.47
C SER A 103 21.47 -5.02 5.05
N HIS A 104 21.92 -4.81 6.30
CA HIS A 104 21.78 -3.56 7.04
C HIS A 104 22.68 -2.41 6.55
N GLY A 105 23.24 -2.51 5.35
CA GLY A 105 24.06 -1.47 4.73
C GLY A 105 23.28 -0.22 4.36
N ALA A 106 24.00 0.86 4.07
CA ALA A 106 23.41 2.06 3.52
C ALA A 106 22.68 1.72 2.24
N LEU A 107 21.37 2.02 2.20
CA LEU A 107 20.54 1.79 1.04
C LEU A 107 20.80 2.91 0.03
N GLU A 108 21.33 2.58 -1.11
CA GLU A 108 21.36 3.51 -2.23
C GLU A 108 20.02 3.50 -2.94
N LEU A 109 19.47 4.66 -3.16
CA LEU A 109 18.18 4.86 -3.81
C LEU A 109 18.26 6.01 -4.80
N ALA A 110 17.65 5.80 -5.93
CA ALA A 110 17.34 6.84 -6.88
C ALA A 110 15.85 7.17 -6.80
N LEU A 111 15.54 8.42 -6.48
CA LEU A 111 14.17 8.91 -6.38
C LEU A 111 13.84 9.74 -7.61
N HIS A 112 13.12 9.16 -8.56
CA HIS A 112 12.71 9.87 -9.77
C HIS A 112 11.44 10.64 -9.51
N VAL A 113 11.47 11.96 -9.73
CA VAL A 113 10.28 12.81 -9.58
C VAL A 113 9.30 12.48 -10.70
N ALA A 114 8.04 12.26 -10.33
CA ALA A 114 7.01 11.74 -11.25
C ALA A 114 6.72 12.62 -12.47
N ASP A 115 7.11 13.89 -12.47
CA ASP A 115 7.01 14.77 -13.65
C ASP A 115 8.20 14.68 -14.61
N GLY A 116 9.18 13.82 -14.31
CA GLY A 116 10.40 13.66 -15.11
C GLY A 116 11.42 14.79 -14.95
N SER A 117 11.17 15.78 -14.08
CA SER A 117 12.02 16.96 -13.96
C SER A 117 13.36 16.72 -13.28
N GLU A 118 13.44 15.71 -12.41
CA GLU A 118 14.60 15.54 -11.53
C GLU A 118 14.71 14.10 -11.00
N ILE A 119 15.94 13.63 -10.87
CA ILE A 119 16.30 12.43 -10.12
C ILE A 119 17.10 12.87 -8.90
N LEU A 120 16.76 12.37 -7.75
CA LEU A 120 17.36 12.70 -6.47
C LEU A 120 18.13 11.50 -5.92
N ALA A 121 19.38 11.74 -5.50
CA ALA A 121 20.05 10.79 -4.64
C ALA A 121 19.54 10.91 -3.20
N ARG A 122 19.57 9.80 -2.48
CA ARG A 122 19.04 9.69 -1.12
C ARG A 122 19.69 10.62 -0.10
N THR A 123 20.92 11.02 -0.27
CA THR A 123 21.70 11.70 0.76
C THR A 123 21.13 13.06 1.14
N ALA A 124 21.23 13.43 2.43
CA ALA A 124 20.75 14.70 2.97
C ALA A 124 21.39 15.92 2.30
N ASP A 125 22.60 15.78 1.78
CA ASP A 125 23.32 16.78 0.99
C ASP A 125 23.12 16.60 -0.51
N GLY A 126 22.11 15.93 -0.85
CA GLY A 126 21.48 15.46 -2.05
C GLY A 126 22.10 15.93 -3.36
N ALA A 127 22.84 15.03 -4.01
CA ALA A 127 23.06 15.15 -5.45
C ALA A 127 21.73 15.00 -6.18
N SER A 128 21.55 15.74 -7.27
CA SER A 128 20.41 15.60 -8.17
C SER A 128 20.82 15.78 -9.62
N LEU A 129 20.12 15.04 -10.50
CA LEU A 129 20.18 15.23 -11.93
C LEU A 129 18.86 15.88 -12.38
N ARG A 130 18.93 17.10 -12.94
CA ARG A 130 17.76 17.82 -13.46
C ARG A 130 17.71 17.74 -14.96
N VAL A 131 16.50 17.59 -15.48
CA VAL A 131 16.23 17.64 -16.92
C VAL A 131 15.65 19.02 -17.26
N LEU A 132 16.36 19.77 -18.09
CA LEU A 132 15.95 21.06 -18.62
C LEU A 132 15.81 20.94 -20.13
N VAL A 133 14.80 21.60 -20.68
CA VAL A 133 14.44 21.52 -22.11
C VAL A 133 14.15 22.92 -22.69
N GLY A 134 13.67 22.98 -23.91
CA GLY A 134 13.30 24.22 -24.59
C GLY A 134 14.43 24.75 -25.49
N GLN A 135 14.19 25.84 -26.19
CA GLN A 135 15.15 26.42 -27.15
C GLN A 135 16.50 26.74 -26.51
N GLY A 136 16.49 27.26 -25.29
CA GLY A 136 17.69 27.59 -24.51
C GLY A 136 18.16 26.52 -23.54
N GLY A 137 17.40 25.44 -23.36
CA GLY A 137 17.69 24.43 -22.33
C GLY A 137 17.53 24.98 -20.90
N SER A 138 16.58 25.88 -20.67
CA SER A 138 16.34 26.54 -19.39
C SER A 138 14.98 26.20 -18.77
N GLU A 139 14.02 25.66 -19.51
CA GLU A 139 12.71 25.25 -19.02
C GLU A 139 12.83 23.90 -18.28
N PRO A 140 12.48 23.83 -16.99
CA PRO A 140 12.46 22.54 -16.31
C PRO A 140 11.44 21.60 -16.98
N TYR A 141 11.83 20.39 -17.29
CA TYR A 141 10.93 19.36 -17.79
C TYR A 141 9.72 19.22 -16.88
N GLY A 142 8.54 19.05 -17.42
CA GLY A 142 7.31 18.94 -16.63
C GLY A 142 6.88 20.22 -15.89
N ALA A 143 7.52 21.38 -16.12
CA ALA A 143 7.22 22.64 -15.42
C ALA A 143 5.75 23.08 -15.57
N CYS A 144 5.13 22.75 -16.69
CA CYS A 144 3.76 23.07 -16.99
C CYS A 144 2.89 21.81 -16.98
N LEU A 145 2.09 21.63 -15.92
CA LEU A 145 1.24 20.45 -15.75
C LEU A 145 0.18 20.31 -16.85
N SER A 146 -0.28 21.40 -17.47
CA SER A 146 -1.24 21.32 -18.59
C SER A 146 -0.62 20.82 -19.89
N ARG A 147 0.71 20.75 -19.96
CA ARG A 147 1.49 20.28 -21.11
C ARG A 147 2.22 18.96 -20.81
N LEU A 148 2.10 18.45 -19.60
CA LEU A 148 2.60 17.16 -19.17
C LEU A 148 1.47 16.13 -19.28
N SER A 149 1.70 15.04 -20.01
CA SER A 149 0.80 13.89 -20.03
C SER A 149 0.85 13.17 -18.68
N GLN A 150 -0.19 12.36 -18.39
CA GLN A 150 -0.17 11.50 -17.21
C GLN A 150 1.08 10.61 -17.25
N PRO A 151 1.95 10.65 -16.22
CA PRO A 151 3.07 9.72 -16.11
C PRO A 151 2.59 8.28 -16.03
N THR A 152 3.34 7.36 -16.62
CA THR A 152 3.06 5.91 -16.61
C THR A 152 4.30 5.13 -16.22
N LEU A 153 4.12 3.87 -15.90
CA LEU A 153 5.18 2.88 -15.76
C LEU A 153 5.23 2.01 -17.01
N ALA A 154 6.41 1.56 -17.41
CA ALA A 154 6.55 0.60 -18.50
C ALA A 154 5.77 -0.68 -18.17
N GLU A 155 5.11 -1.27 -19.16
CA GLU A 155 4.20 -2.41 -19.02
C GLU A 155 3.10 -2.19 -17.96
N GLY A 156 2.92 -0.93 -17.50
CA GLY A 156 1.95 -0.53 -16.50
C GLY A 156 2.38 -0.79 -15.04
N TYR A 157 3.50 -1.45 -14.77
CA TYR A 157 3.93 -1.78 -13.41
C TYR A 157 5.45 -1.72 -13.17
N LEU A 158 6.26 -1.98 -14.18
CA LEU A 158 7.73 -2.03 -14.03
C LEU A 158 8.30 -0.69 -13.53
N PRO A 159 9.35 -0.72 -12.70
CA PRO A 159 9.95 0.49 -12.15
C PRO A 159 10.75 1.29 -13.20
N ILE A 160 10.10 1.63 -14.28
CA ILE A 160 10.59 2.44 -15.39
C ILE A 160 9.57 3.54 -15.63
N LEU A 161 9.91 4.78 -15.26
CA LEU A 161 9.03 5.93 -15.38
C LEU A 161 9.01 6.47 -16.80
N GLU A 162 7.84 6.55 -17.40
CA GLU A 162 7.60 7.15 -18.70
C GLU A 162 6.84 8.47 -18.57
N THR A 163 7.34 9.52 -19.21
CA THR A 163 6.69 10.83 -19.23
C THR A 163 6.72 11.44 -20.64
N ARG A 164 5.72 12.29 -20.93
CA ARG A 164 5.65 13.06 -22.18
C ARG A 164 5.35 14.51 -21.85
N TYR A 165 6.10 15.40 -22.44
CA TYR A 165 6.02 16.83 -22.17
C TYR A 165 6.08 17.64 -23.47
N VAL A 166 5.40 18.78 -23.48
CA VAL A 166 5.52 19.79 -24.55
C VAL A 166 6.06 21.06 -23.89
N ASP A 167 7.18 21.58 -24.40
CA ASP A 167 7.78 22.82 -23.87
C ASP A 167 7.01 24.09 -24.29
N SER A 168 7.48 25.24 -23.84
CA SER A 168 6.88 26.52 -24.19
C SER A 168 7.03 26.88 -25.66
N GLY A 169 7.97 26.29 -26.37
CA GLY A 169 8.20 26.44 -27.79
C GLY A 169 7.44 25.45 -28.68
N GLY A 170 6.67 24.51 -28.09
CA GLY A 170 5.92 23.50 -28.82
C GLY A 170 6.69 22.25 -29.19
N VAL A 171 7.95 22.11 -28.73
CA VAL A 171 8.73 20.88 -28.93
C VAL A 171 8.19 19.78 -28.03
N ARG A 172 8.04 18.57 -28.59
CA ARG A 172 7.53 17.40 -27.90
C ARG A 172 8.68 16.55 -27.40
N TYR A 173 8.56 16.12 -26.15
CA TYR A 173 9.53 15.25 -25.49
C TYR A 173 8.87 13.98 -24.98
N ARG A 174 9.57 12.84 -25.13
CA ARG A 174 9.33 11.61 -24.42
C ARG A 174 10.56 11.32 -23.56
N GLN A 175 10.35 11.04 -22.30
CA GLN A 175 11.42 10.68 -21.39
C GLN A 175 11.09 9.33 -20.75
N GLU A 176 12.07 8.46 -20.68
CA GLU A 176 12.06 7.25 -19.89
C GLU A 176 13.19 7.33 -18.86
N SER A 177 12.96 6.86 -17.65
CA SER A 177 13.97 6.84 -16.61
C SER A 177 13.80 5.68 -15.63
N PHE A 178 14.92 5.06 -15.25
CA PHE A 178 14.99 3.93 -14.31
C PHE A 178 16.35 3.90 -13.61
N ALA A 179 16.56 2.94 -12.70
CA ALA A 179 17.88 2.74 -12.10
C ALA A 179 18.17 1.25 -11.96
N VAL A 180 19.42 0.88 -12.23
CA VAL A 180 19.95 -0.49 -12.16
C VAL A 180 21.22 -0.50 -11.33
N ARG A 181 21.42 -1.56 -10.59
CA ARG A 181 22.68 -1.81 -9.89
C ARG A 181 23.67 -2.43 -10.87
N GLY A 182 24.80 -1.76 -11.09
CA GLY A 182 25.87 -2.28 -11.95
C GLY A 182 26.40 -3.61 -11.40
N LEU A 183 26.51 -4.61 -12.27
CA LEU A 183 26.96 -5.97 -11.90
C LEU A 183 28.38 -5.93 -11.33
N ASP A 184 29.27 -5.12 -11.88
CA ASP A 184 30.69 -5.06 -11.49
C ASP A 184 30.95 -4.17 -10.28
N THR A 185 30.20 -3.09 -10.12
CA THR A 185 30.43 -2.08 -9.08
C THR A 185 29.47 -2.18 -7.90
N GLY A 186 28.35 -2.86 -8.07
CA GLY A 186 27.26 -2.85 -7.10
C GLY A 186 26.64 -1.48 -6.85
N ALA A 187 27.08 -0.43 -7.53
CA ALA A 187 26.58 0.92 -7.40
C ALA A 187 25.27 1.08 -8.16
N LEU A 188 24.35 1.89 -7.62
CA LEU A 188 23.08 2.21 -8.26
C LEU A 188 23.29 3.34 -9.28
N VAL A 189 23.06 3.03 -10.55
CA VAL A 189 23.15 3.97 -11.68
C VAL A 189 21.75 4.31 -12.16
N SER A 190 21.43 5.59 -12.26
CA SER A 190 20.20 6.06 -12.91
C SER A 190 20.41 6.24 -14.42
N PHE A 191 19.46 5.74 -15.19
CA PHE A 191 19.42 5.85 -16.64
C PHE A 191 18.27 6.76 -17.05
N VAL A 192 18.53 7.62 -18.02
CA VAL A 192 17.54 8.55 -18.59
C VAL A 192 17.68 8.57 -20.10
N SER A 193 16.60 8.34 -20.81
CA SER A 193 16.52 8.68 -22.23
C SER A 193 15.58 9.85 -22.43
N VAL A 194 15.95 10.79 -23.28
CA VAL A 194 15.10 11.92 -23.67
C VAL A 194 15.06 12.00 -25.18
N THR A 195 13.92 11.70 -25.76
CA THR A 195 13.64 11.90 -27.18
C THR A 195 12.96 13.24 -27.35
N ALA A 196 13.48 14.10 -28.21
CA ALA A 196 12.85 15.35 -28.58
C ALA A 196 12.53 15.38 -30.07
N SER A 197 11.29 15.78 -30.41
CA SER A 197 10.84 16.04 -31.76
C SER A 197 10.58 17.51 -31.89
N SER A 198 11.46 18.23 -32.67
CA SER A 198 11.34 19.66 -32.89
C SER A 198 10.41 19.92 -34.09
N GLY A 199 9.59 20.97 -34.01
CA GLY A 199 8.86 21.47 -35.17
C GLY A 199 9.76 22.10 -36.20
N ALA A 200 9.27 22.28 -37.43
CA ALA A 200 10.06 22.80 -38.57
C ALA A 200 10.68 24.21 -38.36
N ARG A 201 10.21 24.95 -37.37
CA ARG A 201 10.65 26.34 -37.12
C ARG A 201 11.53 26.55 -35.88
N SER A 202 11.64 25.56 -35.00
CA SER A 202 12.39 25.71 -33.74
C SER A 202 13.21 24.47 -33.44
N GLY A 203 14.49 24.68 -33.12
CA GLY A 203 15.31 23.64 -32.51
C GLY A 203 15.07 23.52 -31.01
N ALA A 204 15.68 22.54 -30.38
CA ALA A 204 15.62 22.32 -28.94
C ALA A 204 16.99 22.09 -28.33
N VAL A 205 17.08 22.31 -27.03
CA VAL A 205 18.26 21.97 -26.24
C VAL A 205 17.78 21.10 -25.07
N ILE A 206 18.31 19.89 -24.97
CA ILE A 206 18.21 19.06 -23.76
C ILE A 206 19.45 19.35 -22.91
N ARG A 207 19.23 19.74 -21.66
CA ARG A 207 20.29 20.00 -20.71
C ARG A 207 20.08 19.17 -19.44
N LEU A 208 21.03 18.27 -19.17
CA LEU A 208 21.02 17.47 -17.94
C LEU A 208 22.05 18.07 -16.99
N VAL A 209 21.56 18.50 -15.83
CA VAL A 209 22.36 19.29 -14.88
C VAL A 209 22.54 18.53 -13.58
N HIS A 210 23.77 18.13 -13.32
CA HIS A 210 24.17 17.66 -12.00
C HIS A 210 24.29 18.83 -11.04
N SER A 211 23.63 18.76 -9.92
CA SER A 211 23.68 19.76 -8.86
C SER A 211 23.80 19.12 -7.49
N THR A 212 24.43 19.85 -6.57
CA THR A 212 24.46 19.48 -5.14
C THR A 212 23.64 20.48 -4.34
N HIS A 213 22.94 19.99 -3.32
CA HIS A 213 22.23 20.81 -2.35
C HIS A 213 23.09 20.95 -1.09
N ARG A 214 23.42 22.17 -0.70
CA ARG A 214 24.07 22.44 0.58
C ARG A 214 23.02 22.86 1.60
N ARG A 215 22.96 22.19 2.73
CA ARG A 215 22.09 22.56 3.87
C ARG A 215 22.69 23.79 4.56
N GLY A 216 22.19 24.98 4.28
CA GLY A 216 22.41 26.15 5.12
C GLY A 216 21.30 26.29 6.18
N ARG A 217 21.58 26.98 7.30
CA ARG A 217 20.58 27.21 8.38
C ARG A 217 19.33 27.97 7.93
N THR A 218 19.38 28.72 6.86
CA THR A 218 18.30 29.61 6.38
C THR A 218 17.94 29.48 4.91
N GLU A 219 18.81 28.98 4.03
CA GLU A 219 18.56 28.82 2.61
C GLU A 219 19.20 27.56 2.06
N GLN A 220 18.48 26.84 1.20
CA GLN A 220 19.05 25.76 0.39
C GLN A 220 19.67 26.38 -0.85
N SER A 221 20.98 26.59 -0.84
CA SER A 221 21.70 26.97 -2.05
C SER A 221 21.92 25.72 -2.92
N ARG A 222 21.46 25.80 -4.15
CA ARG A 222 21.68 24.78 -5.18
C ARG A 222 22.90 25.21 -5.99
N ARG A 223 23.95 24.37 -6.02
CA ARG A 223 25.13 24.64 -6.81
C ARG A 223 25.20 23.66 -7.99
N GLU A 224 25.14 24.19 -9.19
CA GLU A 224 25.41 23.41 -10.40
C GLU A 224 26.90 23.03 -10.45
N LYS A 225 27.18 21.75 -10.68
CA LYS A 225 28.54 21.20 -10.71
C LYS A 225 28.95 20.87 -12.12
N SER A 226 28.07 20.34 -12.92
CA SER A 226 28.29 20.01 -14.32
C SER A 226 27.00 19.97 -15.11
N ALA A 227 27.05 20.12 -16.39
CA ALA A 227 25.91 19.99 -17.28
C ALA A 227 26.30 19.33 -18.59
N LEU A 228 25.49 18.38 -19.03
CA LEU A 228 25.50 17.88 -20.40
C LEU A 228 24.51 18.72 -21.21
N ARG A 229 24.89 19.18 -22.39
CA ARG A 229 24.06 19.96 -23.30
C ARG A 229 24.02 19.30 -24.66
N TYR A 230 22.82 19.03 -25.15
CA TYR A 230 22.58 18.41 -26.44
C TYR A 230 21.62 19.29 -27.26
N ARG A 231 22.06 19.70 -28.46
CA ARG A 231 21.25 20.52 -29.37
C ARG A 231 20.58 19.65 -30.40
N ILE A 232 19.33 19.94 -30.68
CA ILE A 232 18.51 19.29 -31.70
C ILE A 232 18.10 20.35 -32.71
N GLU A 233 18.47 20.13 -33.98
CA GLU A 233 18.18 21.05 -35.07
C GLU A 233 16.67 21.11 -35.39
N PRO A 234 16.21 22.22 -35.96
CA PRO A 234 14.81 22.35 -36.42
C PRO A 234 14.41 21.21 -37.35
N GLY A 235 13.19 20.70 -37.19
CA GLY A 235 12.63 19.61 -38.00
C GLY A 235 13.20 18.23 -37.72
N LYS A 236 14.15 18.09 -36.77
CA LYS A 236 14.80 16.81 -36.44
C LYS A 236 14.19 16.17 -35.19
N THR A 237 14.29 14.85 -35.13
CA THR A 237 14.04 14.05 -33.92
C THR A 237 15.35 13.40 -33.52
N ALA A 238 15.68 13.47 -32.23
CA ALA A 238 16.85 12.80 -31.69
C ALA A 238 16.61 12.34 -30.27
N THR A 239 17.30 11.27 -29.88
CA THR A 239 17.30 10.70 -28.54
C THR A 239 18.66 10.82 -27.89
N VAL A 240 18.71 11.23 -26.65
CA VAL A 240 19.91 11.25 -25.81
C VAL A 240 19.74 10.21 -24.72
N TYR A 241 20.71 9.32 -24.61
CA TYR A 241 20.80 8.31 -23.56
C TYR A 241 21.87 8.73 -22.56
N VAL A 242 21.54 8.68 -21.27
CA VAL A 242 22.43 9.17 -20.21
C VAL A 242 22.41 8.21 -19.03
N GLY A 243 23.61 7.85 -18.57
CA GLY A 243 23.86 7.23 -17.27
C GLY A 243 24.29 8.28 -16.25
N TRP A 244 23.82 8.16 -15.02
CA TRP A 244 24.21 9.04 -13.94
C TRP A 244 24.44 8.26 -12.63
N LEU A 245 25.66 8.36 -12.13
CA LEU A 245 26.05 7.87 -10.81
C LEU A 245 26.16 9.06 -9.87
N PRO A 246 25.43 9.10 -8.73
CA PRO A 246 25.44 10.26 -7.81
C PRO A 246 26.80 10.64 -7.24
N SER A 247 27.74 9.70 -7.12
CA SER A 247 29.12 9.96 -6.71
C SER A 247 29.92 10.71 -7.77
N ASP A 248 29.53 10.59 -9.06
CA ASP A 248 30.20 11.25 -10.16
C ASP A 248 29.62 12.65 -10.40
N LEU A 249 30.47 13.58 -10.71
CA LEU A 249 30.08 14.97 -10.94
C LEU A 249 29.52 15.23 -12.34
N ARG A 250 29.50 14.22 -13.22
CA ARG A 250 29.05 14.38 -14.60
C ARG A 250 28.14 13.25 -15.04
N PRO A 251 26.97 13.56 -15.63
CA PRO A 251 26.22 12.58 -16.39
C PRO A 251 27.03 12.14 -17.62
N VAL A 252 26.98 10.87 -17.98
CA VAL A 252 27.70 10.26 -19.10
C VAL A 252 26.73 9.96 -20.23
N VAL A 253 27.07 10.35 -21.45
CA VAL A 253 26.30 9.95 -22.63
C VAL A 253 26.59 8.49 -22.93
N LEU A 254 25.53 7.74 -23.20
CA LEU A 254 25.57 6.33 -23.54
C LEU A 254 25.13 6.13 -25.00
N ASP A 255 25.54 5.01 -25.59
CA ASP A 255 24.88 4.51 -26.80
C ASP A 255 23.53 3.82 -26.46
N ALA A 256 22.76 3.57 -27.50
CA ALA A 256 21.45 2.92 -27.34
C ALA A 256 21.57 1.49 -26.81
N GLU A 257 22.57 0.73 -27.22
CA GLU A 257 22.80 -0.66 -26.84
C GLU A 257 23.07 -0.80 -25.35
N THR A 258 23.95 0.03 -24.80
CA THR A 258 24.24 0.09 -23.35
C THR A 258 22.99 0.44 -22.53
N TYR A 259 22.19 1.40 -23.02
CA TYR A 259 20.96 1.81 -22.37
C TYR A 259 19.92 0.67 -22.35
N GLU A 260 19.65 0.05 -23.50
CA GLU A 260 18.68 -1.04 -23.63
C GLU A 260 19.12 -2.27 -22.85
N THR A 261 20.40 -2.63 -22.83
CA THR A 261 20.93 -3.71 -22.01
C THR A 261 20.65 -3.49 -20.52
N ALA A 262 20.86 -2.27 -20.02
CA ALA A 262 20.54 -1.93 -18.63
C ALA A 262 19.04 -2.01 -18.36
N ARG A 263 18.21 -1.61 -19.32
CA ARG A 263 16.77 -1.70 -19.24
C ARG A 263 16.28 -3.15 -19.16
N GLU A 264 16.79 -4.01 -20.02
CA GLU A 264 16.48 -5.45 -20.03
C GLU A 264 16.88 -6.11 -18.71
N GLN A 265 18.07 -5.82 -18.19
CA GLN A 265 18.50 -6.30 -16.87
C GLN A 265 17.52 -5.95 -15.75
N LEU A 266 16.95 -4.74 -15.75
CA LEU A 266 15.95 -4.32 -14.78
C LEU A 266 14.65 -5.10 -14.94
N VAL A 267 14.18 -5.25 -16.18
CA VAL A 267 12.94 -6.00 -16.51
C VAL A 267 13.06 -7.44 -16.06
N ASP A 268 14.15 -8.10 -16.43
CA ASP A 268 14.40 -9.50 -16.06
C ASP A 268 14.49 -9.69 -14.56
N PHE A 269 15.18 -8.79 -13.86
CA PHE A 269 15.28 -8.83 -12.39
C PHE A 269 13.90 -8.76 -11.72
N TRP A 270 13.06 -7.79 -12.11
CA TRP A 270 11.77 -7.62 -11.47
C TRP A 270 10.78 -8.71 -11.85
N ASN A 271 10.76 -9.15 -13.12
CA ASN A 271 9.92 -10.26 -13.54
C ASN A 271 10.30 -11.58 -12.82
N ALA A 272 11.58 -11.88 -12.70
CA ALA A 272 12.06 -13.01 -11.93
C ALA A 272 11.72 -12.89 -10.44
N ARG A 273 11.81 -11.67 -9.88
CA ARG A 273 11.50 -11.42 -8.47
C ARG A 273 10.01 -11.55 -8.17
N LEU A 274 9.17 -10.97 -9.00
CA LEU A 274 7.71 -11.07 -8.88
C LEU A 274 7.21 -12.49 -9.17
N GLY A 275 7.88 -13.23 -10.04
CA GLY A 275 7.57 -14.65 -10.32
C GLY A 275 7.74 -15.58 -9.11
N GLN A 276 8.39 -15.13 -8.04
CA GLN A 276 8.47 -15.86 -6.76
C GLN A 276 7.23 -15.64 -5.86
N ALA A 277 6.39 -14.66 -6.19
CA ALA A 277 5.19 -14.35 -5.44
C ALA A 277 4.02 -15.27 -5.81
N ALA A 278 3.04 -15.31 -4.92
CA ALA A 278 1.71 -15.80 -5.27
C ALA A 278 1.10 -14.94 -6.38
N THR A 279 0.44 -15.58 -7.33
CA THR A 279 -0.21 -14.88 -8.44
C THR A 279 -1.69 -14.66 -8.14
N TYR A 280 -2.15 -13.44 -8.33
CA TYR A 280 -3.55 -13.04 -8.21
C TYR A 280 -3.98 -12.39 -9.53
N ASP A 281 -4.53 -13.17 -10.43
CA ASP A 281 -4.99 -12.70 -11.74
C ASP A 281 -6.46 -12.28 -11.67
N VAL A 282 -6.73 -11.02 -11.95
CA VAL A 282 -8.08 -10.45 -11.93
C VAL A 282 -8.36 -9.70 -13.23
N PRO A 283 -9.62 -9.59 -13.68
CA PRO A 283 -9.95 -9.05 -15.00
C PRO A 283 -9.91 -7.50 -15.06
N GLU A 284 -9.07 -6.88 -14.23
CA GLU A 284 -8.81 -5.43 -14.23
C GLU A 284 -7.31 -5.16 -14.22
N ALA A 285 -6.76 -4.81 -15.39
CA ALA A 285 -5.32 -4.54 -15.55
C ALA A 285 -4.78 -3.53 -14.53
N VAL A 286 -5.55 -2.48 -14.21
CA VAL A 286 -5.13 -1.47 -13.23
C VAL A 286 -4.93 -2.04 -11.82
N VAL A 287 -5.71 -3.05 -11.41
CA VAL A 287 -5.56 -3.72 -10.11
C VAL A 287 -4.32 -4.60 -10.11
N MET A 288 -4.09 -5.35 -11.20
CA MET A 288 -2.91 -6.20 -11.36
C MET A 288 -1.62 -5.39 -11.42
N ASN A 289 -1.63 -4.29 -12.17
CA ASN A 289 -0.50 -3.38 -12.28
C ASN A 289 -0.17 -2.73 -10.93
N ALA A 290 -1.20 -2.28 -10.20
CA ALA A 290 -1.03 -1.76 -8.85
C ALA A 290 -0.42 -2.82 -7.91
N GLN A 291 -0.93 -4.05 -7.91
CA GLN A 291 -0.40 -5.14 -7.11
C GLN A 291 1.10 -5.36 -7.36
N ARG A 292 1.50 -5.49 -8.64
CA ARG A 292 2.90 -5.73 -9.02
C ARG A 292 3.80 -4.56 -8.59
N SER A 293 3.42 -3.34 -8.95
CA SER A 293 4.19 -2.14 -8.61
C SER A 293 4.30 -1.91 -7.10
N LEU A 294 3.26 -2.21 -6.31
CA LEU A 294 3.30 -2.05 -4.86
C LEU A 294 4.16 -3.13 -4.17
N LEU A 295 4.19 -4.35 -4.71
CA LEU A 295 5.13 -5.38 -4.27
C LEU A 295 6.59 -4.96 -4.53
N GLU A 296 6.89 -4.41 -5.72
CA GLU A 296 8.20 -3.87 -6.05
C GLU A 296 8.61 -2.75 -5.08
N GLN A 297 7.70 -1.80 -4.81
CA GLN A 297 7.95 -0.71 -3.89
C GLN A 297 8.22 -1.22 -2.46
N ASP A 298 7.43 -2.16 -1.93
CA ASP A 298 7.61 -2.70 -0.59
C ASP A 298 8.89 -3.53 -0.47
N LEU A 299 9.25 -4.29 -1.51
CA LEU A 299 10.53 -5.00 -1.59
C LEU A 299 11.70 -4.00 -1.62
N ALA A 300 11.57 -2.88 -2.33
CA ALA A 300 12.55 -1.83 -2.39
C ALA A 300 12.70 -1.09 -1.06
N LEU A 301 11.59 -0.76 -0.40
CA LEU A 301 11.57 -0.11 0.92
C LEU A 301 12.06 -1.04 2.03
N THR A 302 11.88 -2.33 1.85
CA THR A 302 12.22 -3.37 2.84
C THR A 302 11.46 -3.12 4.15
N TRP A 303 12.14 -2.78 5.22
CA TRP A 303 11.57 -2.55 6.54
C TRP A 303 11.31 -1.06 6.86
N ARG A 304 11.51 -0.15 5.91
CA ARG A 304 11.34 1.29 6.11
C ARG A 304 9.90 1.70 5.93
N TYR A 305 9.48 2.64 6.76
CA TYR A 305 8.14 3.21 6.65
C TYR A 305 7.95 4.04 5.38
N SER A 306 8.93 4.88 5.09
CA SER A 306 8.98 5.73 3.92
C SER A 306 10.42 5.99 3.52
N ILE A 307 10.65 6.77 2.48
CA ILE A 307 11.99 7.08 2.01
C ILE A 307 12.07 8.47 1.41
N GLY A 308 13.27 9.06 1.45
CA GLY A 308 13.50 10.39 0.92
C GLY A 308 12.86 11.51 1.74
N ASN A 309 12.54 11.25 3.00
CA ASN A 309 11.94 12.21 3.92
C ASN A 309 12.36 11.90 5.37
N PRO A 310 12.00 12.73 6.37
CA PRO A 310 12.41 12.53 7.76
C PRO A 310 11.93 11.22 8.41
N TYR A 311 10.96 10.53 7.81
CA TYR A 311 10.42 9.25 8.27
C TYR A 311 11.04 8.05 7.54
N GLU A 312 12.25 8.22 7.01
CA GLU A 312 13.06 7.13 6.50
C GLU A 312 13.61 6.30 7.66
N GLU A 313 12.71 5.74 8.41
CA GLU A 313 13.00 5.01 9.62
C GLU A 313 12.15 3.74 9.73
N PHE A 314 12.48 2.97 10.73
CA PHE A 314 11.70 1.84 11.15
C PHE A 314 10.52 2.31 12.00
N SER A 315 9.31 2.18 11.47
CA SER A 315 8.07 2.40 12.23
C SER A 315 7.54 1.04 12.68
N PHE A 316 7.29 0.90 13.98
CA PHE A 316 7.25 -0.43 14.58
C PHE A 316 6.02 -1.25 14.20
N ALA A 317 4.80 -0.74 14.40
CA ALA A 317 3.59 -1.49 14.08
C ALA A 317 3.46 -1.68 12.55
N GLU A 318 3.67 -0.63 11.81
CA GLU A 318 3.51 -0.59 10.35
C GLU A 318 4.53 -1.49 9.64
N SER A 319 5.74 -1.63 10.18
CA SER A 319 6.72 -2.57 9.62
C SER A 319 6.31 -4.02 9.80
N LEU A 320 5.56 -4.35 10.85
CA LEU A 320 5.03 -5.70 11.05
C LEU A 320 3.86 -5.99 10.11
N ASP A 321 3.01 -4.99 9.83
CA ASP A 321 1.98 -5.09 8.79
C ASP A 321 2.62 -5.40 7.43
N VAL A 322 3.69 -4.68 7.06
CA VAL A 322 4.47 -4.98 5.84
C VAL A 322 5.03 -6.40 5.86
N ALA A 323 5.58 -6.85 7.00
CA ALA A 323 6.13 -8.20 7.12
C ALA A 323 5.07 -9.28 6.87
N GLU A 324 3.90 -9.16 7.48
CA GLU A 324 2.79 -10.11 7.32
C GLU A 324 2.31 -10.18 5.87
N VAL A 325 2.17 -9.02 5.23
CA VAL A 325 1.74 -8.94 3.83
C VAL A 325 2.80 -9.54 2.90
N MET A 326 4.08 -9.21 3.06
CA MET A 326 5.14 -9.82 2.27
C MET A 326 5.15 -11.35 2.42
N GLY A 327 4.99 -11.86 3.65
CA GLY A 327 4.86 -13.31 3.90
C GLY A 327 3.66 -13.92 3.18
N SER A 328 2.52 -13.26 3.21
CA SER A 328 1.28 -13.73 2.57
C SER A 328 1.30 -13.71 1.04
N TYR A 329 2.24 -12.97 0.44
CA TYR A 329 2.52 -12.99 -0.99
C TYR A 329 3.68 -13.94 -1.37
N GLY A 330 4.29 -14.64 -0.41
CA GLY A 330 5.35 -15.63 -0.65
C GLY A 330 6.76 -15.17 -0.30
N PHE A 331 6.96 -13.89 0.02
CA PHE A 331 8.25 -13.35 0.42
C PHE A 331 8.56 -13.61 1.90
N THR A 332 8.50 -14.87 2.31
CA THR A 332 8.70 -15.29 3.72
C THR A 332 10.09 -14.95 4.25
N GLY A 333 11.10 -14.93 3.39
CA GLY A 333 12.46 -14.48 3.73
C GLY A 333 12.48 -13.00 4.15
N VAL A 334 11.75 -12.14 3.45
CA VAL A 334 11.59 -10.71 3.79
C VAL A 334 10.85 -10.56 5.11
N MET A 335 9.75 -11.29 5.31
CA MET A 335 9.02 -11.32 6.58
C MET A 335 9.95 -11.69 7.75
N ARG A 336 10.73 -12.76 7.60
CA ARG A 336 11.70 -13.19 8.60
C ARG A 336 12.75 -12.12 8.93
N GLN A 337 13.23 -11.42 7.90
CA GLN A 337 14.22 -10.35 8.06
C GLN A 337 13.64 -9.17 8.84
N ILE A 338 12.44 -8.73 8.49
CA ILE A 338 11.74 -7.64 9.19
C ILE A 338 11.50 -8.03 10.66
N LEU A 339 10.99 -9.24 10.91
CA LEU A 339 10.77 -9.74 12.28
C LEU A 339 12.06 -9.73 13.11
N ARG A 340 13.17 -10.27 12.56
CA ARG A 340 14.45 -10.26 13.26
C ARG A 340 14.95 -8.84 13.55
N THR A 341 14.78 -7.91 12.61
CA THR A 341 15.14 -6.50 12.80
C THR A 341 14.29 -5.87 13.89
N SER A 342 12.99 -6.16 13.91
CA SER A 342 12.04 -5.67 14.92
C SER A 342 12.42 -6.12 16.34
N PHE A 343 12.75 -7.40 16.51
CA PHE A 343 13.21 -7.91 17.80
C PHE A 343 14.54 -7.30 18.25
N LYS A 344 15.47 -7.03 17.33
CA LYS A 344 16.77 -6.38 17.64
C LYS A 344 16.58 -4.92 18.06
N ARG A 345 15.61 -4.24 17.49
CA ARG A 345 15.32 -2.82 17.75
C ARG A 345 14.33 -2.58 18.89
N LEU A 346 13.84 -3.65 19.52
CA LEU A 346 12.94 -3.54 20.65
C LEU A 346 13.68 -2.96 21.85
N PRO A 347 13.27 -1.79 22.39
CA PRO A 347 13.92 -1.22 23.57
C PRO A 347 13.60 -2.04 24.83
N LEU A 348 14.45 -1.99 25.84
CA LEU A 348 14.25 -2.68 27.13
C LEU A 348 12.91 -2.29 27.79
N ALA A 349 12.47 -1.04 27.64
CA ALA A 349 11.18 -0.54 28.11
C ALA A 349 10.11 -0.58 27.01
N ALA A 350 10.04 -1.66 26.26
CA ALA A 350 9.10 -1.81 25.17
C ALA A 350 7.65 -1.62 25.63
N SER A 351 6.83 -1.04 24.75
CA SER A 351 5.38 -0.94 24.97
C SER A 351 4.73 -2.32 24.83
N ASN A 352 3.64 -2.51 25.56
CA ASN A 352 2.81 -3.73 25.46
C ASN A 352 2.32 -3.95 24.02
N TRP A 353 1.89 -2.87 23.35
CA TRP A 353 1.48 -2.94 21.96
C TRP A 353 2.57 -3.56 21.07
N ARG A 354 3.81 -3.06 21.13
CA ARG A 354 4.92 -3.59 20.33
C ARG A 354 5.20 -5.06 20.60
N MET A 355 5.15 -5.47 21.88
CA MET A 355 5.33 -6.87 22.26
C MET A 355 4.18 -7.75 21.73
N GLY A 356 2.95 -7.27 21.80
CA GLY A 356 1.77 -7.96 21.26
C GLY A 356 1.85 -8.18 19.75
N GLU A 357 2.12 -7.12 18.98
CA GLU A 357 2.27 -7.20 17.52
C GLU A 357 3.41 -8.16 17.10
N LEU A 358 4.54 -8.15 17.81
CA LEU A 358 5.62 -9.11 17.56
C LEU A 358 5.20 -10.57 17.79
N MET A 359 4.37 -10.82 18.80
CA MET A 359 3.84 -12.17 19.03
C MET A 359 2.90 -12.60 17.92
N ILE A 360 1.99 -11.73 17.48
CA ILE A 360 1.06 -11.98 16.37
C ILE A 360 1.84 -12.31 15.10
N ALA A 361 2.72 -11.42 14.67
CA ALA A 361 3.49 -11.60 13.44
C ALA A 361 4.42 -12.84 13.50
N SER A 362 4.95 -13.19 14.69
CA SER A 362 5.74 -14.40 14.88
C SER A 362 4.92 -15.68 14.76
N ALA A 363 3.71 -15.70 15.31
CA ALA A 363 2.79 -16.84 15.19
C ALA A 363 2.40 -17.04 13.72
N ARG A 364 2.02 -15.97 13.03
CA ARG A 364 1.64 -16.01 11.61
C ARG A 364 2.78 -16.41 10.70
N TYR A 365 4.00 -15.94 10.98
CA TYR A 365 5.20 -16.41 10.26
C TYR A 365 5.37 -17.92 10.41
N TYR A 366 5.21 -18.46 11.62
CA TYR A 366 5.29 -19.90 11.84
C TYR A 366 4.17 -20.66 11.14
N ASP A 367 2.94 -20.16 11.21
CA ASP A 367 1.79 -20.78 10.52
C ASP A 367 2.01 -20.89 9.01
N LEU A 368 2.61 -19.87 8.39
CA LEU A 368 2.92 -19.84 6.95
C LEU A 368 4.10 -20.76 6.58
N THR A 369 5.13 -20.86 7.45
CA THR A 369 6.44 -21.44 7.04
C THR A 369 6.79 -22.74 7.73
N GLY A 370 6.23 -23.00 8.90
CA GLY A 370 6.65 -24.12 9.74
C GLY A 370 8.09 -24.00 10.29
N ASP A 371 8.74 -22.81 10.24
CA ASP A 371 10.14 -22.61 10.63
C ASP A 371 10.38 -22.88 12.12
N ARG A 372 10.71 -24.12 12.45
CA ARG A 372 11.00 -24.55 13.83
C ARG A 372 12.23 -23.85 14.43
N ALA A 373 13.20 -23.45 13.60
CA ALA A 373 14.39 -22.76 14.08
C ALA A 373 14.06 -21.34 14.54
N PHE A 374 13.26 -20.62 13.75
CA PHE A 374 12.73 -19.32 14.14
C PHE A 374 11.84 -19.42 15.39
N LEU A 375 10.95 -20.42 15.45
CA LEU A 375 10.09 -20.63 16.62
C LEU A 375 10.91 -20.85 17.90
N ARG A 376 12.00 -21.66 17.88
CA ARG A 376 12.88 -21.83 19.03
C ARG A 376 13.55 -20.53 19.43
N TRP A 377 13.99 -19.75 18.44
CA TRP A 377 14.65 -18.49 18.67
C TRP A 377 13.73 -17.44 19.29
N VAL A 378 12.49 -17.32 18.80
CA VAL A 378 11.53 -16.32 19.28
C VAL A 378 10.88 -16.71 20.60
N THR A 379 10.66 -18.01 20.86
CA THR A 379 10.07 -18.49 22.12
C THR A 379 10.80 -17.96 23.35
N ARG A 380 12.14 -17.99 23.37
CA ARG A 380 12.93 -17.47 24.50
C ARG A 380 12.70 -15.97 24.76
N ARG A 381 12.40 -15.20 23.74
CA ARG A 381 12.12 -13.76 23.84
C ARG A 381 10.70 -13.51 24.33
N ILE A 382 9.76 -14.28 23.83
CA ILE A 382 8.34 -14.19 24.22
C ILE A 382 8.12 -14.68 25.65
N ASP A 383 8.92 -15.60 26.17
CA ASP A 383 8.92 -15.99 27.59
C ASP A 383 9.15 -14.80 28.51
N TRP A 384 10.07 -13.91 28.13
CA TRP A 384 10.26 -12.67 28.85
C TRP A 384 9.04 -11.74 28.75
N PHE A 385 8.41 -11.62 27.58
CA PHE A 385 7.16 -10.83 27.40
C PHE A 385 6.07 -11.35 28.35
N MET A 386 5.85 -12.66 28.37
CA MET A 386 4.86 -13.28 29.27
C MET A 386 5.16 -13.01 30.75
N THR A 387 6.42 -12.98 31.13
CA THR A 387 6.83 -12.63 32.49
C THR A 387 6.50 -11.18 32.84
N VAL A 388 6.77 -10.26 31.89
CA VAL A 388 6.42 -8.85 32.02
C VAL A 388 4.91 -8.65 32.13
N PHE A 389 4.13 -9.26 31.26
CA PHE A 389 2.65 -9.17 31.28
C PHE A 389 2.07 -9.71 32.58
N GLY A 390 2.54 -10.89 33.03
CA GLY A 390 2.08 -11.48 34.29
C GLY A 390 2.37 -10.61 35.50
N ARG A 391 3.51 -9.93 35.54
CA ARG A 391 3.85 -8.97 36.60
C ARG A 391 2.97 -7.71 36.54
N GLN A 392 2.78 -7.14 35.34
CA GLN A 392 1.94 -5.96 35.16
C GLN A 392 0.51 -6.22 35.63
N MET A 393 -0.12 -7.31 35.16
CA MET A 393 -1.50 -7.65 35.54
C MET A 393 -1.68 -7.96 37.04
N ARG A 394 -0.64 -8.50 37.72
CA ARG A 394 -0.73 -8.72 39.19
C ARG A 394 -0.65 -7.42 39.98
N ASN A 395 0.08 -6.44 39.47
CA ASN A 395 0.31 -5.16 40.14
C ASN A 395 -0.72 -4.09 39.78
N ASP A 396 -1.57 -4.36 38.79
CA ASP A 396 -2.62 -3.43 38.36
C ASP A 396 -3.93 -3.72 39.07
N ARG A 397 -4.58 -2.67 39.62
CA ARG A 397 -5.83 -2.79 40.38
C ARG A 397 -7.01 -3.32 39.57
N TYR A 398 -6.96 -3.17 38.22
CA TYR A 398 -8.00 -3.66 37.31
C TYR A 398 -7.62 -5.00 36.68
N GLY A 399 -6.40 -5.48 36.89
CA GLY A 399 -5.85 -6.68 36.26
C GLY A 399 -5.48 -6.47 34.79
N LEU A 400 -5.34 -5.22 34.36
CA LEU A 400 -4.91 -4.82 33.01
C LEU A 400 -3.38 -4.79 32.91
N LEU A 401 -2.87 -4.67 31.70
CA LEU A 401 -1.50 -4.27 31.48
C LEU A 401 -1.33 -2.81 31.87
N ARG A 402 -0.12 -2.44 32.29
CA ARG A 402 0.17 -1.07 32.74
C ARG A 402 -0.25 -0.02 31.72
N GLN A 403 -0.55 1.18 32.18
CA GLN A 403 -0.69 2.33 31.32
C GLN A 403 0.59 2.60 30.53
N GLU A 404 0.45 2.90 29.28
CA GLU A 404 1.55 3.28 28.40
C GLU A 404 1.15 4.45 27.51
N ARG A 405 2.12 5.04 26.84
CA ARG A 405 1.91 6.12 25.90
C ARG A 405 0.86 5.70 24.86
N PHE A 406 -0.17 6.55 24.64
CA PHE A 406 -1.28 6.23 23.76
C PHE A 406 -0.83 5.97 22.31
N SER A 407 0.05 6.80 21.79
CA SER A 407 0.67 6.66 20.46
C SER A 407 2.01 7.39 20.43
N THR A 408 2.74 7.31 19.34
CA THR A 408 3.97 8.08 19.13
C THR A 408 3.72 9.59 19.27
N ASP A 409 2.56 10.07 18.86
CA ASP A 409 2.23 11.50 18.82
C ASP A 409 1.44 11.99 20.03
N ILE A 410 0.86 11.09 20.82
CA ILE A 410 0.11 11.44 22.05
C ILE A 410 0.83 10.82 23.25
N ALA A 411 1.57 11.65 23.95
CA ALA A 411 2.45 11.20 25.06
C ALA A 411 1.71 10.77 26.33
N THR A 412 0.40 11.03 26.45
CA THR A 412 -0.38 10.67 27.65
C THR A 412 -0.37 9.17 27.86
N SER A 413 -0.06 8.74 29.09
CA SER A 413 -0.13 7.34 29.50
C SER A 413 -1.56 6.94 29.76
N VAL A 414 -2.01 5.85 29.11
CA VAL A 414 -3.40 5.38 29.13
C VAL A 414 -3.49 3.86 29.14
N TYR A 415 -4.63 3.31 29.54
CA TYR A 415 -4.98 1.94 29.22
C TYR A 415 -5.52 1.89 27.79
N GLY A 416 -4.60 1.75 26.81
CA GLY A 416 -4.95 1.69 25.40
C GLY A 416 -5.59 0.37 25.02
N LEU A 417 -6.85 0.38 24.52
CA LEU A 417 -7.54 -0.84 24.13
C LEU A 417 -6.77 -1.61 23.06
N HIS A 418 -6.21 -0.94 22.05
CA HIS A 418 -5.38 -1.54 21.00
C HIS A 418 -4.16 -2.28 21.58
N ALA A 419 -3.46 -1.69 22.55
CA ALA A 419 -2.30 -2.30 23.18
C ALA A 419 -2.66 -3.55 23.99
N GLN A 420 -3.79 -3.49 24.73
CA GLN A 420 -4.30 -4.60 25.52
C GLN A 420 -4.74 -5.77 24.63
N THR A 421 -5.48 -5.47 23.56
CA THR A 421 -6.01 -6.50 22.64
C THR A 421 -4.95 -7.12 21.76
N SER A 422 -3.91 -6.37 21.35
CA SER A 422 -2.77 -6.96 20.64
C SER A 422 -2.02 -7.98 21.49
N VAL A 423 -1.82 -7.70 22.77
CA VAL A 423 -1.20 -8.69 23.69
C VAL A 423 -2.12 -9.90 23.88
N TRP A 424 -3.42 -9.69 24.08
CA TRP A 424 -4.39 -10.78 24.21
C TRP A 424 -4.39 -11.68 22.97
N GLN A 425 -4.42 -11.09 21.78
CA GLN A 425 -4.36 -11.81 20.51
C GLN A 425 -3.03 -12.55 20.36
N GLY A 426 -1.90 -11.87 20.59
CA GLY A 426 -0.56 -12.48 20.48
C GLY A 426 -0.36 -13.66 21.42
N LEU A 427 -0.90 -13.59 22.65
CA LEU A 427 -0.91 -14.71 23.60
C LEU A 427 -1.70 -15.90 23.06
N ASN A 428 -2.91 -15.69 22.51
CA ASN A 428 -3.73 -16.75 21.96
C ASN A 428 -3.11 -17.37 20.70
N GLU A 429 -2.63 -16.56 19.75
CA GLU A 429 -2.01 -17.07 18.52
C GLU A 429 -0.71 -17.85 18.82
N MET A 430 0.15 -17.36 19.73
CA MET A 430 1.33 -18.10 20.15
C MET A 430 1.01 -19.35 20.95
N ALA A 431 -0.02 -19.33 21.79
CA ALA A 431 -0.47 -20.51 22.50
C ALA A 431 -0.91 -21.62 21.54
N ALA A 432 -1.65 -21.26 20.48
CA ALA A 432 -2.05 -22.19 19.43
C ALA A 432 -0.84 -22.82 18.72
N VAL A 433 0.17 -22.00 18.36
CA VAL A 433 1.43 -22.48 17.75
C VAL A 433 2.17 -23.41 18.69
N TRP A 434 2.33 -23.06 19.98
CA TRP A 434 3.02 -23.90 20.95
C TRP A 434 2.29 -25.22 21.22
N ALA A 435 0.98 -25.19 21.29
CA ALA A 435 0.17 -26.42 21.42
C ALA A 435 0.38 -27.35 20.22
N ALA A 436 0.34 -26.82 19.00
CA ALA A 436 0.54 -27.58 17.77
C ALA A 436 1.98 -28.11 17.59
N THR A 437 2.94 -27.54 18.33
CA THR A 437 4.39 -27.89 18.20
C THR A 437 4.95 -28.67 19.39
N GLY A 438 4.07 -29.21 20.24
CA GLY A 438 4.48 -30.06 21.39
C GLY A 438 5.12 -29.26 22.54
N ARG A 439 4.67 -28.01 22.77
CA ARG A 439 5.14 -27.15 23.85
C ARG A 439 4.00 -26.79 24.83
N PRO A 440 3.39 -27.81 25.49
CA PRO A 440 2.17 -27.62 26.29
C PRO A 440 2.32 -26.64 27.44
N ALA A 441 3.50 -26.59 28.07
CA ALA A 441 3.76 -25.68 29.19
C ALA A 441 3.71 -24.20 28.75
N HIS A 442 4.30 -23.86 27.61
CA HIS A 442 4.23 -22.51 27.05
C HIS A 442 2.81 -22.16 26.61
N ALA A 443 2.12 -23.10 25.96
CA ALA A 443 0.72 -22.93 25.55
C ALA A 443 -0.19 -22.67 26.76
N ALA A 444 -0.11 -23.50 27.81
CA ALA A 444 -0.91 -23.34 29.03
C ALA A 444 -0.64 -22.00 29.72
N ARG A 445 0.62 -21.58 29.81
CA ARG A 445 1.00 -20.29 30.41
C ARG A 445 0.42 -19.12 29.61
N ALA A 446 0.53 -19.15 28.28
CA ALA A 446 -0.01 -18.11 27.42
C ALA A 446 -1.54 -18.03 27.51
N HIS A 447 -2.24 -19.15 27.44
CA HIS A 447 -3.69 -19.20 27.62
C HIS A 447 -4.15 -18.67 28.97
N ALA A 448 -3.46 -19.03 30.06
CA ALA A 448 -3.77 -18.51 31.40
C ALA A 448 -3.61 -17.00 31.50
N LEU A 449 -2.60 -16.43 30.83
CA LEU A 449 -2.41 -14.99 30.75
C LEU A 449 -3.49 -14.32 29.88
N ALA A 450 -3.76 -14.88 28.72
CA ALA A 450 -4.80 -14.39 27.81
C ALA A 450 -6.17 -14.36 28.47
N PHE A 451 -6.56 -15.45 29.13
CA PHE A 451 -7.83 -15.57 29.83
C PHE A 451 -7.99 -14.52 30.95
N ARG A 452 -6.95 -14.33 31.77
CA ARG A 452 -6.99 -13.30 32.83
C ARG A 452 -7.11 -11.91 32.25
N LEU A 453 -6.35 -11.60 31.18
CA LEU A 453 -6.41 -10.31 30.51
C LEU A 453 -7.80 -10.09 29.87
N GLU A 454 -8.38 -11.12 29.26
CA GLU A 454 -9.71 -11.07 28.67
C GLU A 454 -10.79 -10.69 29.69
N LEU A 455 -10.80 -11.33 30.86
CA LEU A 455 -11.76 -11.01 31.91
C LEU A 455 -11.61 -9.55 32.40
N ALA A 456 -10.39 -9.07 32.53
CA ALA A 456 -10.11 -7.68 32.91
C ALA A 456 -10.56 -6.70 31.81
N LEU A 457 -10.25 -7.00 30.56
CA LEU A 457 -10.67 -6.22 29.39
C LEU A 457 -12.17 -6.15 29.24
N GLN A 458 -12.88 -7.27 29.37
CA GLN A 458 -14.34 -7.31 29.30
C GLN A 458 -14.99 -6.41 30.35
N ARG A 459 -14.46 -6.38 31.60
CA ARG A 459 -14.93 -5.46 32.65
C ARG A 459 -14.64 -4.01 32.26
N ALA A 460 -13.41 -3.70 31.84
CA ALA A 460 -13.01 -2.36 31.48
C ALA A 460 -13.79 -1.81 30.27
N VAL A 461 -14.01 -2.64 29.25
CA VAL A 461 -14.82 -2.27 28.07
C VAL A 461 -16.28 -2.02 28.48
N ARG A 462 -16.90 -2.90 29.29
CA ARG A 462 -18.27 -2.69 29.77
C ARG A 462 -18.44 -1.39 30.55
N SER A 463 -17.45 -1.02 31.38
CA SER A 463 -17.52 0.23 32.16
C SER A 463 -17.23 1.48 31.33
N SER A 464 -16.59 1.34 30.17
CA SER A 464 -16.17 2.47 29.30
C SER A 464 -17.07 2.66 28.08
N ALA A 465 -17.83 1.65 27.67
CA ALA A 465 -18.66 1.69 26.48
C ALA A 465 -19.92 2.55 26.65
N HIS A 466 -20.33 3.22 25.58
CA HIS A 466 -21.54 4.02 25.54
C HIS A 466 -22.50 3.50 24.46
N ARG A 467 -23.72 3.13 24.87
CA ARG A 467 -24.80 2.82 23.91
C ARG A 467 -25.42 4.13 23.43
N LEU A 468 -25.62 4.22 22.11
CA LEU A 468 -26.20 5.37 21.45
C LEU A 468 -27.59 5.07 20.90
N LYS A 469 -28.38 6.10 20.68
CA LYS A 469 -29.65 5.98 19.96
C LYS A 469 -29.39 5.37 18.57
N GLY A 470 -30.26 4.48 18.11
CA GLY A 470 -30.08 3.77 16.83
C GLY A 470 -29.23 2.49 16.90
N GLY A 471 -28.91 2.00 18.12
CA GLY A 471 -28.31 0.69 18.33
C GLY A 471 -26.82 0.60 17.97
N SER A 472 -26.10 1.72 17.89
CA SER A 472 -24.65 1.74 17.82
C SER A 472 -24.01 1.80 19.21
N VAL A 473 -22.76 1.34 19.30
CA VAL A 473 -21.97 1.39 20.54
C VAL A 473 -20.64 2.08 20.25
N PHE A 474 -20.33 3.08 21.05
CA PHE A 474 -19.01 3.66 21.13
C PHE A 474 -18.20 2.95 22.21
N VAL A 475 -17.07 2.39 21.83
CA VAL A 475 -16.05 1.87 22.75
C VAL A 475 -14.84 2.80 22.64
N PRO A 476 -14.42 3.46 23.73
CA PRO A 476 -13.27 4.34 23.65
C PRO A 476 -11.97 3.55 23.46
N ALA A 477 -11.03 4.08 22.68
CA ALA A 477 -9.69 3.51 22.57
C ALA A 477 -8.87 3.64 23.85
N VAL A 478 -9.26 4.57 24.73
CA VAL A 478 -8.71 4.75 26.08
C VAL A 478 -9.71 4.22 27.10
N LEU A 479 -9.39 3.08 27.69
CA LEU A 479 -10.26 2.45 28.70
C LEU A 479 -10.22 3.19 30.03
N LEU A 480 -11.32 3.07 30.79
CA LEU A 480 -11.49 3.63 32.14
C LEU A 480 -11.38 5.16 32.21
N ALA A 481 -11.33 5.82 31.08
CA ALA A 481 -11.44 7.27 30.96
C ALA A 481 -12.90 7.67 30.69
N ARG A 482 -13.33 8.83 31.19
CA ARG A 482 -14.67 9.37 30.96
C ARG A 482 -14.79 10.03 29.57
N HIS A 483 -14.43 9.29 28.52
CA HIS A 483 -14.54 9.79 27.15
C HIS A 483 -15.98 9.69 26.66
N ARG A 484 -16.54 10.82 26.25
CA ARG A 484 -17.84 10.85 25.55
C ARG A 484 -17.65 10.41 24.10
N PRO A 485 -18.69 9.84 23.46
CA PRO A 485 -18.66 9.50 22.04
C PRO A 485 -18.28 10.71 21.17
N PHE A 486 -17.36 10.50 20.24
CA PHE A 486 -16.98 11.51 19.27
C PHE A 486 -18.00 11.56 18.12
N ASP A 487 -18.48 12.75 17.76
CA ASP A 487 -19.46 12.93 16.70
C ASP A 487 -19.28 14.31 15.98
N ALA A 488 -18.66 14.38 14.81
CA ALA A 488 -17.99 13.28 14.09
C ALA A 488 -16.58 13.00 14.66
N LEU A 489 -16.10 11.77 14.50
CA LEU A 489 -14.79 11.31 14.97
C LEU A 489 -13.65 12.29 14.61
N THR A 490 -13.62 12.77 13.39
CA THR A 490 -12.56 13.64 12.85
C THR A 490 -12.62 15.10 13.30
N ARG A 491 -13.59 15.49 14.16
CA ARG A 491 -13.68 16.86 14.70
C ARG A 491 -12.76 17.12 15.88
N SER A 492 -12.19 16.09 16.48
CA SER A 492 -11.25 16.21 17.58
C SER A 492 -9.98 15.39 17.30
N ARG A 493 -8.89 15.77 17.99
CA ARG A 493 -7.63 15.04 17.90
C ARG A 493 -7.81 13.60 18.42
N LEU A 494 -8.40 13.43 19.60
CA LEU A 494 -8.62 12.10 20.20
C LEU A 494 -9.58 11.25 19.37
N GLY A 495 -10.60 11.83 18.76
CA GLY A 495 -11.49 11.11 17.84
C GLY A 495 -10.79 10.69 16.57
N SER A 496 -9.91 11.51 16.00
CA SER A 496 -9.07 11.13 14.86
C SER A 496 -8.14 9.97 15.23
N TYR A 497 -7.50 10.03 16.40
CA TYR A 497 -6.64 8.92 16.87
C TYR A 497 -7.43 7.66 17.22
N TRP A 498 -8.67 7.78 17.71
CA TRP A 498 -9.56 6.62 17.83
C TRP A 498 -9.70 5.91 16.48
N ASN A 499 -9.89 6.68 15.42
CA ASN A 499 -10.06 6.15 14.07
C ASN A 499 -8.78 5.49 13.50
N LEU A 500 -7.61 5.83 14.01
CA LEU A 500 -6.33 5.24 13.62
C LEU A 500 -5.99 3.97 14.41
N VAL A 501 -6.16 3.96 15.73
CA VAL A 501 -5.70 2.86 16.58
C VAL A 501 -6.78 1.83 16.90
N MET A 502 -8.06 2.22 16.92
CA MET A 502 -9.17 1.30 17.21
C MET A 502 -9.25 0.12 16.21
N PRO A 503 -8.95 0.27 14.93
CA PRO A 503 -8.93 -0.85 14.00
C PRO A 503 -8.07 -2.04 14.43
N TYR A 504 -6.94 -1.83 15.10
CA TYR A 504 -6.14 -2.93 15.65
C TYR A 504 -6.91 -3.73 16.70
N ALA A 505 -7.62 -3.05 17.59
CA ALA A 505 -8.46 -3.72 18.57
C ALA A 505 -9.65 -4.47 17.93
N LEU A 506 -10.21 -3.93 16.86
CA LEU A 506 -11.31 -4.53 16.12
C LEU A 506 -10.88 -5.78 15.35
N ALA A 507 -9.71 -5.74 14.72
CA ALA A 507 -9.15 -6.86 13.95
C ALA A 507 -8.54 -7.96 14.86
N SER A 508 -8.39 -7.71 16.16
CA SER A 508 -7.80 -8.68 17.10
C SER A 508 -8.69 -9.91 17.34
N GLY A 509 -9.99 -9.87 16.99
CA GLY A 509 -10.97 -10.89 17.32
C GLY A 509 -11.52 -10.81 18.76
N PHE A 510 -11.06 -9.85 19.58
CA PHE A 510 -11.59 -9.63 20.93
C PHE A 510 -13.09 -9.30 20.92
N PHE A 511 -13.53 -8.51 19.96
CA PHE A 511 -14.94 -8.36 19.61
C PHE A 511 -15.29 -9.48 18.62
N ALA A 512 -15.89 -10.54 19.12
CA ALA A 512 -16.12 -11.75 18.34
C ALA A 512 -16.68 -11.45 16.93
N PRO A 513 -16.05 -11.97 15.85
CA PRO A 513 -16.55 -11.82 14.49
C PRO A 513 -18.03 -12.23 14.39
N HIS A 514 -18.82 -11.48 13.61
CA HIS A 514 -20.27 -11.61 13.51
C HIS A 514 -21.05 -11.42 14.82
N GLY A 515 -20.36 -11.09 15.91
CA GLY A 515 -20.98 -10.84 17.21
C GLY A 515 -21.77 -9.53 17.23
N ARG A 516 -22.76 -9.46 18.12
CA ARG A 516 -23.60 -8.26 18.28
C ARG A 516 -22.76 -7.00 18.52
N GLN A 517 -21.75 -7.08 19.40
CA GLN A 517 -20.94 -5.94 19.78
C GLN A 517 -20.08 -5.44 18.60
N ALA A 518 -19.48 -6.34 17.81
CA ALA A 518 -18.74 -5.97 16.60
C ALA A 518 -19.65 -5.21 15.60
N HIS A 519 -20.87 -5.69 15.38
CA HIS A 519 -21.84 -5.01 14.53
C HIS A 519 -22.30 -3.65 15.08
N GLU A 520 -22.46 -3.52 16.40
CA GLU A 520 -22.85 -2.26 17.04
C GLU A 520 -21.72 -1.21 16.91
N ILE A 521 -20.44 -1.63 17.02
CA ILE A 521 -19.27 -0.79 16.81
C ILE A 521 -19.13 -0.42 15.31
N LEU A 522 -19.33 -1.37 14.41
CA LEU A 522 -19.31 -1.11 12.96
C LEU A 522 -20.37 -0.04 12.59
N ARG A 523 -21.58 -0.12 13.13
CA ARG A 523 -22.60 0.93 12.95
C ARG A 523 -22.12 2.29 13.45
N TYR A 524 -21.41 2.33 14.58
CA TYR A 524 -20.80 3.58 15.05
C TYR A 524 -19.78 4.11 14.06
N MET A 525 -18.85 3.29 13.59
CA MET A 525 -17.86 3.69 12.59
C MET A 525 -18.51 4.29 11.34
N LEU A 526 -19.48 3.58 10.77
CA LEU A 526 -20.13 4.00 9.51
C LEU A 526 -21.02 5.24 9.69
N GLY A 527 -21.55 5.49 10.89
CA GLY A 527 -22.47 6.60 11.17
C GLY A 527 -21.82 7.88 11.70
N HIS A 528 -20.56 7.83 12.18
CA HIS A 528 -19.96 8.95 12.92
C HIS A 528 -18.63 9.47 12.33
N GLY A 529 -18.44 9.34 11.02
CA GLY A 529 -17.34 10.00 10.30
C GLY A 529 -16.02 9.26 10.31
N SER A 530 -16.02 7.93 10.49
CA SER A 530 -14.83 7.11 10.40
C SER A 530 -14.33 6.93 8.97
N ARG A 531 -15.21 6.92 7.97
CA ARG A 531 -14.91 6.50 6.61
C ARG A 531 -15.14 7.62 5.60
N LEU A 532 -14.33 7.59 4.54
CA LEU A 532 -14.50 8.42 3.33
C LEU A 532 -13.98 7.63 2.12
N LEU A 533 -14.84 7.36 1.14
CA LEU A 533 -14.53 6.49 -0.01
C LEU A 533 -14.01 5.10 0.43
N GLY A 534 -14.58 4.56 1.51
CA GLY A 534 -14.13 3.27 2.04
C GLY A 534 -12.78 3.29 2.74
N LEU A 535 -12.16 4.44 2.94
CA LEU A 535 -10.87 4.59 3.62
C LEU A 535 -11.05 5.18 5.02
N VAL A 536 -10.05 5.03 5.88
CA VAL A 536 -9.98 5.73 7.15
C VAL A 536 -10.00 7.23 6.88
N ARG A 537 -10.91 7.94 7.52
CA ARG A 537 -11.03 9.38 7.32
C ARG A 537 -10.06 10.13 8.22
N ALA A 538 -9.24 10.97 7.60
CA ALA A 538 -8.32 11.86 8.30
C ALA A 538 -8.97 13.24 8.54
N GLY A 539 -8.86 13.74 9.74
CA GLY A 539 -9.32 15.09 10.12
C GLY A 539 -8.17 16.07 10.27
N ALA A 540 -8.52 17.37 10.32
CA ALA A 540 -7.53 18.44 10.51
C ALA A 540 -6.71 18.32 11.81
N TYR A 541 -7.14 17.50 12.74
CA TYR A 541 -6.49 17.28 14.04
C TYR A 541 -5.67 15.98 14.09
N SER A 542 -5.65 15.17 13.02
CA SER A 542 -5.22 13.80 13.13
C SER A 542 -3.75 13.64 13.45
N LEU A 543 -2.84 14.38 12.85
CA LEU A 543 -1.43 14.01 12.95
C LEU A 543 -0.51 15.11 13.50
N TYR A 544 -0.90 16.38 13.52
CA TYR A 544 0.06 17.47 13.73
C TYR A 544 -0.35 18.55 14.73
N GLY A 545 -1.05 18.21 15.77
CA GLY A 545 -1.20 19.07 16.96
C GLY A 545 -1.83 20.44 16.73
N GLY A 546 -2.80 20.57 15.84
CA GLY A 546 -3.59 21.80 15.66
C GLY A 546 -2.89 22.95 14.91
N LYS A 547 -1.57 22.94 14.76
CA LYS A 547 -0.81 23.86 13.89
C LYS A 547 -0.44 23.14 12.60
N THR A 548 -1.45 22.83 11.81
CA THR A 548 -1.25 22.07 10.60
C THR A 548 -0.57 22.91 9.52
N ARG A 549 0.67 22.58 9.20
CA ARG A 549 1.25 22.88 7.88
C ARG A 549 0.44 22.24 6.75
N TYR A 550 -0.43 21.28 7.08
CA TYR A 550 -1.23 20.52 6.14
C TYR A 550 -2.67 20.43 6.65
N PRO A 551 -3.61 21.15 6.01
CA PRO A 551 -5.03 20.93 6.28
C PRO A 551 -5.45 19.57 5.74
N PHE A 552 -5.16 18.47 6.46
CA PHE A 552 -5.62 17.15 6.08
C PHE A 552 -7.11 17.03 6.32
N THR A 553 -7.84 17.29 5.28
CA THR A 553 -9.21 16.85 5.11
C THR A 553 -9.21 15.80 3.99
N GLY A 554 -9.01 14.55 4.37
CA GLY A 554 -8.83 13.48 3.39
C GLY A 554 -8.93 12.11 4.02
N THR A 555 -8.07 11.25 3.55
CA THR A 555 -8.01 9.83 3.93
C THR A 555 -6.61 9.48 4.42
N ASP A 556 -6.56 8.56 5.37
CA ASP A 556 -5.35 7.93 5.87
C ASP A 556 -5.39 6.45 5.48
N GLN A 557 -4.37 5.97 4.78
CA GLN A 557 -4.36 4.62 4.22
C GLN A 557 -3.60 3.63 5.08
N VAL A 558 -2.64 4.09 5.86
CA VAL A 558 -1.73 3.26 6.65
C VAL A 558 -2.48 2.28 7.55
N TYR A 559 -3.53 2.74 8.20
CA TYR A 559 -4.34 1.92 9.10
C TYR A 559 -5.45 1.14 8.39
N GLY A 560 -5.46 1.16 7.07
CA GLY A 560 -6.45 0.47 6.23
C GLY A 560 -6.38 -1.05 6.34
N LEU A 561 -5.21 -1.63 6.62
CA LEU A 561 -5.00 -3.06 6.76
C LEU A 561 -5.89 -3.66 7.87
N ALA A 562 -5.80 -3.15 9.09
CA ALA A 562 -6.60 -3.63 10.22
C ALA A 562 -8.10 -3.40 9.99
N VAL A 563 -8.49 -2.28 9.34
CA VAL A 563 -9.89 -2.06 8.94
C VAL A 563 -10.37 -3.11 7.95
N SER A 564 -9.56 -3.44 6.95
CA SER A 564 -9.92 -4.45 5.94
C SER A 564 -10.10 -5.83 6.55
N ARG A 565 -9.24 -6.23 7.48
CA ARG A 565 -9.39 -7.47 8.27
C ARG A 565 -10.70 -7.47 9.05
N PHE A 566 -11.00 -6.41 9.80
CA PHE A 566 -12.24 -6.30 10.55
C PHE A 566 -13.49 -6.36 9.67
N LEU A 567 -13.45 -5.72 8.49
CA LEU A 567 -14.54 -5.78 7.52
C LEU A 567 -14.74 -7.18 6.94
N ALA A 568 -13.65 -7.89 6.63
CA ALA A 568 -13.69 -9.26 6.14
C ALA A 568 -14.26 -10.21 7.21
N ASP A 569 -13.75 -10.14 8.43
CA ASP A 569 -14.21 -10.96 9.56
C ASP A 569 -15.69 -10.75 9.94
N ASN A 570 -16.28 -9.62 9.54
CA ASN A 570 -17.68 -9.28 9.81
C ASN A 570 -18.57 -9.26 8.57
N ASP A 571 -18.20 -10.00 7.54
CA ASP A 571 -18.92 -10.16 6.27
C ASP A 571 -19.39 -8.84 5.65
N GLN A 572 -18.43 -7.91 5.42
CA GLN A 572 -18.67 -6.62 4.78
C GLN A 572 -18.04 -6.53 3.40
N PRO A 573 -18.37 -7.42 2.44
CA PRO A 573 -17.70 -7.50 1.15
C PRO A 573 -17.85 -6.23 0.31
N GLY A 574 -18.97 -5.52 0.41
CA GLY A 574 -19.17 -4.25 -0.29
C GLY A 574 -18.26 -3.13 0.21
N GLN A 575 -18.03 -3.06 1.52
CA GLN A 575 -17.12 -2.11 2.14
C GLN A 575 -15.66 -2.44 1.81
N LEU A 576 -15.31 -3.73 1.74
CA LEU A 576 -13.97 -4.19 1.41
C LEU A 576 -13.61 -3.84 -0.04
N VAL A 577 -14.53 -4.09 -0.99
CA VAL A 577 -14.38 -3.68 -2.40
C VAL A 577 -14.27 -2.16 -2.53
N LEU A 578 -15.07 -1.42 -1.76
CA LEU A 578 -14.96 0.04 -1.72
C LEU A 578 -13.59 0.49 -1.19
N SER A 579 -13.03 -0.17 -0.18
CA SER A 579 -11.68 0.12 0.34
C SER A 579 -10.62 -0.09 -0.74
N LEU A 580 -10.67 -1.19 -1.51
CA LEU A 580 -9.75 -1.46 -2.61
C LEU A 580 -9.74 -0.32 -3.63
N TYR A 581 -10.91 0.01 -4.18
CA TYR A 581 -11.01 1.05 -5.20
C TYR A 581 -10.82 2.46 -4.63
N GLY A 582 -11.13 2.66 -3.35
CA GLY A 582 -10.83 3.89 -2.63
C GLY A 582 -9.33 4.15 -2.55
N MET A 583 -8.54 3.15 -2.16
CA MET A 583 -7.07 3.24 -2.15
C MET A 583 -6.54 3.53 -3.55
N LEU A 584 -6.95 2.75 -4.53
CA LEU A 584 -6.48 2.88 -5.90
C LEU A 584 -6.86 4.22 -6.56
N GLY A 585 -8.07 4.72 -6.32
CA GLY A 585 -8.58 5.94 -6.97
C GLY A 585 -8.38 7.23 -6.17
N ALA A 586 -8.33 7.16 -4.84
CA ALA A 586 -8.23 8.35 -3.98
C ALA A 586 -6.86 8.55 -3.34
N ALA A 587 -6.11 7.47 -3.11
CA ALA A 587 -4.94 7.48 -2.26
C ALA A 587 -3.62 7.22 -2.99
N MET A 588 -3.65 6.80 -4.24
CA MET A 588 -2.49 6.53 -5.09
C MET A 588 -2.44 7.46 -6.29
N THR A 589 -1.22 7.70 -6.79
CA THR A 589 -1.06 8.36 -8.09
C THR A 589 -1.59 7.46 -9.20
N PRO A 590 -2.37 8.00 -10.15
CA PRO A 590 -2.83 7.20 -11.27
C PRO A 590 -1.66 6.70 -12.10
N GLU A 591 -1.74 5.46 -12.57
CA GLU A 591 -0.82 4.76 -13.48
C GLU A 591 0.64 4.59 -12.97
N THR A 592 1.00 5.21 -11.84
CA THR A 592 2.33 5.07 -11.20
C THR A 592 2.25 4.52 -9.78
N PHE A 593 1.05 4.35 -9.24
CA PHE A 593 0.72 3.67 -7.99
C PHE A 593 1.56 4.05 -6.76
N VAL A 594 2.04 5.29 -6.71
CA VAL A 594 2.73 5.79 -5.52
C VAL A 594 1.68 6.19 -4.48
N SER A 595 1.75 5.62 -3.30
CA SER A 595 0.89 5.94 -2.17
C SER A 595 1.64 6.75 -1.10
N GLY A 596 0.90 7.51 -0.30
CA GLY A 596 1.41 8.18 0.89
C GLY A 596 0.69 7.68 2.14
N GLU A 597 1.17 8.08 3.32
CA GLU A 597 0.48 7.82 4.59
C GLU A 597 -0.96 8.33 4.54
N ALA A 598 -1.14 9.54 4.01
CA ALA A 598 -2.45 10.15 3.85
C ALA A 598 -2.56 10.91 2.53
N ALA A 599 -3.79 11.06 2.03
CA ALA A 599 -4.08 11.82 0.82
C ALA A 599 -5.21 12.83 1.05
N THR A 600 -5.04 14.05 0.51
CA THR A 600 -6.10 15.06 0.57
C THR A 600 -7.21 14.72 -0.43
N VAL A 601 -8.46 14.96 -0.06
CA VAL A 601 -9.61 14.94 -0.98
C VAL A 601 -9.80 16.32 -1.60
N ALA A 602 -9.67 17.36 -0.79
CA ALA A 602 -9.64 18.73 -1.26
C ALA A 602 -8.24 19.08 -1.79
N PRO A 603 -8.14 19.91 -2.84
CA PRO A 603 -6.88 20.49 -3.25
C PRO A 603 -6.30 21.35 -2.14
N LEU A 604 -4.99 21.40 -2.04
CA LEU A 604 -4.32 22.35 -1.17
C LEU A 604 -4.61 23.79 -1.68
N ARG A 605 -4.67 24.76 -0.75
CA ARG A 605 -4.92 26.17 -1.08
C ARG A 605 -3.92 26.66 -2.15
N GLY A 606 -4.45 27.14 -3.27
CA GLY A 606 -3.65 27.62 -4.40
C GLY A 606 -3.03 26.53 -5.26
N ALA A 607 -3.30 25.23 -5.01
CA ALA A 607 -2.86 24.12 -5.83
C ALA A 607 -4.00 23.67 -6.76
N ALA A 608 -3.61 23.24 -7.97
CA ALA A 608 -4.53 22.67 -8.94
C ALA A 608 -4.67 21.15 -8.82
N PHE A 609 -4.03 20.55 -7.84
CA PHE A 609 -3.98 19.10 -7.62
C PHE A 609 -4.15 18.76 -6.13
N ARG A 610 -4.58 17.53 -5.87
CA ARG A 610 -4.58 16.96 -4.53
C ARG A 610 -3.15 16.57 -4.13
N SER A 611 -2.90 16.41 -2.85
CA SER A 611 -1.58 16.08 -2.31
C SER A 611 -1.63 14.87 -1.39
N MET A 612 -0.49 14.22 -1.21
CA MET A 612 -0.30 13.15 -0.23
C MET A 612 0.82 13.51 0.75
N TYR A 613 0.85 12.79 1.85
CA TYR A 613 1.84 12.91 2.89
C TYR A 613 2.74 11.68 2.92
N LEU A 614 4.05 11.88 3.06
CA LEU A 614 5.07 10.83 3.15
C LEU A 614 5.02 9.75 2.03
N PRO A 615 4.95 10.11 0.74
CA PRO A 615 5.12 9.14 -0.32
C PRO A 615 6.62 8.84 -0.55
N PRO A 616 6.97 7.62 -1.02
CA PRO A 616 6.17 6.41 -0.99
C PRO A 616 6.05 5.85 0.43
N ASN A 617 4.98 5.10 0.72
CA ASN A 617 4.71 4.58 2.05
C ASN A 617 4.40 3.09 2.03
N ALA A 618 5.25 2.30 2.71
CA ALA A 618 5.16 0.83 2.69
C ALA A 618 3.89 0.29 3.37
N ALA A 619 3.46 0.89 4.47
CA ALA A 619 2.26 0.42 5.18
C ALA A 619 0.99 0.70 4.37
N SER A 620 0.93 1.81 3.64
CA SER A 620 -0.18 2.10 2.72
C SER A 620 -0.21 1.13 1.53
N ASN A 621 0.95 0.77 0.99
CA ASN A 621 1.06 -0.25 -0.04
C ASN A 621 0.55 -1.60 0.49
N SER A 622 1.00 -1.99 1.66
CA SER A 622 0.59 -3.23 2.33
C SER A 622 -0.91 -3.24 2.65
N ALA A 623 -1.52 -2.11 2.98
CA ALA A 623 -2.97 -2.04 3.18
C ALA A 623 -3.76 -2.38 1.90
N PHE A 624 -3.30 -1.93 0.73
CA PHE A 624 -3.89 -2.31 -0.55
C PHE A 624 -3.70 -3.81 -0.85
N LEU A 625 -2.49 -4.30 -0.71
CA LEU A 625 -2.13 -5.70 -0.97
C LEU A 625 -2.92 -6.65 -0.07
N GLU A 626 -3.03 -6.36 1.22
CA GLU A 626 -3.86 -7.13 2.15
C GLU A 626 -5.34 -7.09 1.77
N THR A 627 -5.86 -5.92 1.39
CA THR A 627 -7.26 -5.79 0.98
C THR A 627 -7.56 -6.63 -0.26
N LEU A 628 -6.67 -6.62 -1.26
CA LEU A 628 -6.81 -7.46 -2.47
C LEU A 628 -6.76 -8.95 -2.10
N ARG A 629 -5.81 -9.34 -1.24
CA ARG A 629 -5.70 -10.71 -0.78
C ARG A 629 -6.96 -11.17 -0.05
N LEU A 630 -7.49 -10.38 0.89
CA LEU A 630 -8.72 -10.69 1.62
C LEU A 630 -9.94 -10.82 0.71
N ILE A 631 -10.01 -10.05 -0.37
CA ILE A 631 -11.06 -10.18 -1.39
C ILE A 631 -11.02 -11.56 -2.05
N LEU A 632 -9.82 -12.09 -2.30
CA LEU A 632 -9.60 -13.33 -3.03
C LEU A 632 -9.39 -14.54 -2.13
N VAL A 633 -8.63 -14.38 -1.04
CA VAL A 633 -8.31 -15.44 -0.08
C VAL A 633 -8.41 -14.86 1.33
N HIS A 634 -9.51 -15.16 2.01
CA HIS A 634 -9.73 -14.75 3.39
C HIS A 634 -9.54 -15.96 4.32
N GLU A 635 -8.55 -15.87 5.21
CA GLU A 635 -8.28 -16.88 6.23
C GLU A 635 -9.01 -16.53 7.53
N THR A 636 -9.81 -17.45 8.04
CA THR A 636 -10.55 -17.26 9.30
C THR A 636 -9.85 -17.93 10.47
N ARG A 637 -9.89 -17.29 11.64
CA ARG A 637 -9.27 -17.77 12.88
C ARG A 637 -10.29 -17.88 14.00
N ARG A 638 -10.07 -18.83 14.92
CA ARG A 638 -10.83 -18.97 16.15
C ARG A 638 -9.87 -19.25 17.31
N GLU A 639 -9.92 -18.45 18.36
CA GLU A 639 -9.05 -18.59 19.54
C GLU A 639 -7.56 -18.67 19.16
N GLY A 640 -7.12 -17.81 18.24
CA GLY A 640 -5.76 -17.76 17.75
C GLY A 640 -5.38 -18.84 16.71
N ARG A 641 -6.24 -19.85 16.47
CA ARG A 641 -5.98 -20.92 15.49
C ARG A 641 -6.57 -20.59 14.14
N PRO A 642 -5.83 -20.81 13.04
CA PRO A 642 -6.44 -20.82 11.71
C PRO A 642 -7.42 -21.99 11.61
N VAL A 643 -8.64 -21.70 11.14
CA VAL A 643 -9.71 -22.70 11.06
C VAL A 643 -10.32 -22.85 9.68
N GLY A 644 -10.26 -21.84 8.83
CA GLY A 644 -10.91 -21.91 7.54
C GLY A 644 -10.35 -20.98 6.49
N LEU A 645 -10.74 -21.26 5.25
CA LEU A 645 -10.48 -20.44 4.07
C LEU A 645 -11.80 -20.09 3.37
N GLU A 646 -11.95 -18.83 3.02
CA GLU A 646 -13.00 -18.31 2.16
C GLU A 646 -12.39 -17.79 0.87
N LEU A 647 -12.63 -18.50 -0.23
CA LEU A 647 -12.08 -18.21 -1.55
C LEU A 647 -13.05 -17.33 -2.33
N ALA A 648 -12.50 -16.41 -3.13
CA ALA A 648 -13.26 -15.41 -3.90
C ALA A 648 -14.27 -14.64 -3.04
N TYR A 649 -13.96 -14.48 -1.75
CA TYR A 649 -14.84 -14.03 -0.67
C TYR A 649 -15.58 -12.74 -0.99
N ALA A 650 -14.88 -11.74 -1.50
CA ALA A 650 -15.44 -10.41 -1.75
C ALA A 650 -15.18 -9.89 -3.17
N THR A 651 -15.02 -10.79 -4.16
CA THR A 651 -14.78 -10.37 -5.54
C THR A 651 -15.76 -9.28 -5.99
N PRO A 652 -15.29 -8.19 -6.63
CA PRO A 652 -16.18 -7.26 -7.32
C PRO A 652 -17.11 -8.02 -8.25
N ARG A 653 -18.41 -7.66 -8.26
CA ARG A 653 -19.40 -8.36 -9.07
C ARG A 653 -19.07 -8.39 -10.57
N ALA A 654 -18.45 -7.31 -11.06
CA ALA A 654 -18.02 -7.20 -12.45
C ALA A 654 -16.92 -8.20 -12.84
N TRP A 655 -16.18 -8.77 -11.87
CA TRP A 655 -15.13 -9.75 -12.16
C TRP A 655 -15.68 -11.14 -12.51
N LEU A 656 -16.94 -11.41 -12.19
CA LEU A 656 -17.65 -12.63 -12.57
C LEU A 656 -18.72 -12.36 -13.64
N ALA A 657 -18.57 -11.30 -14.44
CA ALA A 657 -19.35 -11.08 -15.65
C ALA A 657 -18.91 -12.06 -16.75
N PRO A 658 -19.79 -12.42 -17.70
CA PRO A 658 -19.45 -13.31 -18.82
C PRO A 658 -18.18 -12.89 -19.55
N GLY A 659 -17.30 -13.84 -19.85
CA GLY A 659 -15.99 -13.63 -20.48
C GLY A 659 -14.90 -13.13 -19.55
N LYS A 660 -15.13 -13.12 -18.23
CA LYS A 660 -14.14 -12.74 -17.21
C LYS A 660 -13.66 -13.95 -16.43
N SER A 661 -12.41 -13.86 -15.98
CA SER A 661 -11.78 -14.89 -15.15
C SER A 661 -11.09 -14.27 -13.92
N VAL A 662 -11.04 -15.04 -12.85
CA VAL A 662 -10.27 -14.75 -11.62
C VAL A 662 -9.47 -15.99 -11.28
N ALA A 663 -8.16 -15.84 -11.12
CA ALA A 663 -7.30 -16.94 -10.71
C ALA A 663 -6.36 -16.53 -9.56
N VAL A 664 -6.15 -17.46 -8.66
CA VAL A 664 -5.15 -17.39 -7.59
C VAL A 664 -4.25 -18.61 -7.70
N ARG A 665 -2.94 -18.41 -7.72
CA ARG A 665 -1.98 -19.52 -7.80
C ARG A 665 -0.96 -19.41 -6.69
N GLY A 666 -0.84 -20.49 -5.93
CA GLY A 666 0.18 -20.64 -4.90
C GLY A 666 0.07 -19.63 -3.74
N ALA A 667 -1.12 -19.11 -3.44
CA ALA A 667 -1.29 -18.15 -2.33
C ALA A 667 -0.94 -18.81 -0.99
N PRO A 668 0.07 -18.32 -0.25
CA PRO A 668 0.43 -18.87 1.05
C PRO A 668 -0.69 -18.71 2.07
N THR A 669 -0.99 -19.78 2.77
CA THR A 669 -1.94 -19.79 3.89
C THR A 669 -1.39 -20.61 5.06
N SER A 670 -2.01 -20.50 6.22
CA SER A 670 -1.69 -21.35 7.37
C SER A 670 -1.95 -22.84 7.12
N PHE A 671 -2.63 -23.19 6.02
CA PHE A 671 -2.96 -24.55 5.61
C PHE A 671 -2.03 -25.10 4.52
N GLY A 672 -1.12 -24.29 4.02
CA GLY A 672 -0.30 -24.49 2.83
C GLY A 672 -0.75 -23.60 1.68
N PRO A 673 -0.08 -23.67 0.52
CA PRO A 673 -0.48 -22.88 -0.64
C PRO A 673 -1.86 -23.29 -1.15
N VAL A 674 -2.68 -22.31 -1.56
CA VAL A 674 -3.97 -22.54 -2.20
C VAL A 674 -3.97 -21.97 -3.60
N SER A 675 -4.58 -22.71 -4.52
CA SER A 675 -4.81 -22.28 -5.90
C SER A 675 -6.26 -22.48 -6.28
N TYR A 676 -6.80 -21.56 -7.05
CA TYR A 676 -8.11 -21.75 -7.69
C TYR A 676 -8.24 -20.86 -8.92
N GLU A 677 -9.14 -21.25 -9.81
CA GLU A 677 -9.52 -20.48 -10.99
C GLU A 677 -11.05 -20.50 -11.17
N ILE A 678 -11.62 -19.37 -11.57
CA ILE A 678 -13.04 -19.19 -11.83
C ILE A 678 -13.18 -18.50 -13.19
N ASN A 679 -13.90 -19.13 -14.11
CA ASN A 679 -14.19 -18.63 -15.45
C ASN A 679 -15.69 -18.41 -15.59
N ALA A 680 -16.12 -17.19 -15.83
CA ALA A 680 -17.51 -16.84 -16.04
C ALA A 680 -17.86 -16.83 -17.54
N ALA A 681 -18.92 -17.54 -17.91
CA ALA A 681 -19.51 -17.55 -19.24
C ALA A 681 -21.01 -17.24 -19.15
N ASP A 682 -21.67 -17.07 -20.31
CA ASP A 682 -23.11 -16.86 -20.32
C ASP A 682 -23.84 -18.06 -19.71
N GLY A 683 -24.66 -17.78 -18.71
CA GLY A 683 -25.44 -18.79 -17.98
C GLY A 683 -24.63 -19.75 -17.09
N ARG A 684 -23.31 -19.64 -17.04
CA ARG A 684 -22.46 -20.63 -16.35
C ARG A 684 -21.18 -20.02 -15.78
N ILE A 685 -20.78 -20.53 -14.62
CA ILE A 685 -19.45 -20.31 -14.05
C ILE A 685 -18.79 -21.67 -13.89
N GLU A 686 -17.58 -21.82 -14.38
CA GLU A 686 -16.72 -22.98 -14.18
C GLU A 686 -15.50 -22.59 -13.38
N GLY A 687 -14.96 -23.55 -12.61
CA GLY A 687 -13.74 -23.31 -11.89
C GLY A 687 -13.12 -24.56 -11.33
N THR A 688 -11.89 -24.42 -10.88
CA THR A 688 -11.13 -25.44 -10.17
C THR A 688 -10.65 -24.87 -8.83
N VAL A 689 -10.55 -25.74 -7.83
CA VAL A 689 -9.98 -25.39 -6.51
C VAL A 689 -9.04 -26.51 -6.08
N ASP A 690 -7.77 -26.18 -5.86
CA ASP A 690 -6.79 -27.09 -5.27
C ASP A 690 -6.83 -26.95 -3.74
N VAL A 691 -7.32 -27.99 -3.08
CA VAL A 691 -7.45 -28.00 -1.62
C VAL A 691 -6.09 -28.28 -0.97
N PRO A 692 -5.62 -27.46 -0.02
CA PRO A 692 -4.37 -27.76 0.70
C PRO A 692 -4.41 -29.15 1.35
N SER A 693 -3.43 -29.99 1.05
CA SER A 693 -3.42 -31.41 1.46
C SER A 693 -2.75 -31.64 2.80
N GLU A 694 -1.65 -30.94 3.11
CA GLU A 694 -0.86 -31.18 4.32
C GLU A 694 -1.58 -30.80 5.60
N ARG A 695 -2.26 -29.66 5.60
CA ARG A 695 -3.03 -29.13 6.73
C ARG A 695 -4.38 -28.64 6.22
N PRO A 696 -5.33 -29.55 5.93
CA PRO A 696 -6.59 -29.12 5.35
C PRO A 696 -7.41 -28.24 6.33
N PRO A 697 -8.02 -27.16 5.82
CA PRO A 697 -8.86 -26.29 6.65
C PRO A 697 -10.11 -27.05 7.14
N LEU A 698 -10.57 -26.72 8.36
CA LEU A 698 -11.83 -27.25 8.89
C LEU A 698 -13.03 -26.71 8.11
N SER A 699 -12.94 -25.50 7.61
CA SER A 699 -13.93 -24.86 6.75
C SER A 699 -13.27 -24.38 5.47
N LEU A 700 -13.80 -24.82 4.32
CA LEU A 700 -13.39 -24.32 3.01
C LEU A 700 -14.64 -23.85 2.26
N ARG A 701 -14.70 -22.61 1.86
CA ARG A 701 -15.86 -22.01 1.21
C ARG A 701 -15.44 -21.29 -0.06
N LEU A 702 -16.26 -21.36 -1.11
CA LEU A 702 -16.12 -20.59 -2.33
C LEU A 702 -17.34 -19.69 -2.50
N ARG A 703 -17.12 -18.39 -2.71
CA ARG A 703 -18.21 -17.42 -2.87
C ARG A 703 -18.27 -16.90 -4.31
N LEU A 704 -19.41 -17.07 -4.96
CA LEU A 704 -19.63 -16.69 -6.35
C LEU A 704 -20.50 -15.41 -6.42
N ARG A 705 -19.89 -14.23 -6.34
CA ARG A 705 -20.58 -12.94 -6.36
C ARG A 705 -20.90 -12.50 -7.81
N VAL A 706 -21.91 -13.11 -8.42
CA VAL A 706 -22.36 -12.78 -9.77
C VAL A 706 -22.86 -11.33 -9.91
N PRO A 707 -22.85 -10.75 -11.12
CA PRO A 707 -23.40 -9.41 -11.39
C PRO A 707 -24.84 -9.26 -10.93
N THR A 708 -25.24 -8.04 -10.60
CA THR A 708 -26.62 -7.73 -10.23
C THR A 708 -27.57 -8.04 -11.38
N GLY A 709 -28.71 -8.62 -11.07
CA GLY A 709 -29.66 -9.14 -12.08
C GLY A 709 -29.44 -10.62 -12.44
N HIS A 710 -28.29 -11.18 -12.06
CA HIS A 710 -28.00 -12.60 -12.23
C HIS A 710 -28.06 -13.33 -10.87
N ARG A 711 -28.37 -14.60 -10.89
CA ARG A 711 -28.38 -15.45 -9.68
C ARG A 711 -27.84 -16.85 -9.99
N VAL A 712 -27.11 -17.41 -9.05
CA VAL A 712 -26.74 -18.83 -9.08
C VAL A 712 -27.99 -19.64 -8.77
N VAL A 713 -28.30 -20.61 -9.63
CA VAL A 713 -29.51 -21.47 -9.50
C VAL A 713 -29.15 -22.92 -9.19
N GLY A 714 -27.91 -23.30 -9.30
CA GLY A 714 -27.42 -24.63 -8.97
C GLY A 714 -25.93 -24.72 -9.02
N VAL A 715 -25.33 -25.57 -8.18
CA VAL A 715 -23.88 -25.83 -8.15
C VAL A 715 -23.63 -27.31 -8.16
N ARG A 716 -22.61 -27.72 -8.94
CA ARG A 716 -22.03 -29.07 -8.94
C ARG A 716 -20.57 -29.00 -8.57
N VAL A 717 -20.11 -29.95 -7.77
CA VAL A 717 -18.68 -30.16 -7.45
C VAL A 717 -18.35 -31.60 -7.82
N ASP A 718 -17.37 -31.79 -8.68
CA ASP A 718 -17.00 -33.12 -9.25
C ASP A 718 -18.23 -33.85 -9.84
N GLY A 719 -19.04 -33.12 -10.59
CA GLY A 719 -20.27 -33.59 -11.20
C GLY A 719 -21.47 -33.78 -10.25
N LYS A 720 -21.27 -33.80 -8.92
CA LYS A 720 -22.31 -34.01 -7.92
C LYS A 720 -22.94 -32.69 -7.50
N ARG A 721 -24.30 -32.66 -7.37
CA ARG A 721 -25.03 -31.47 -6.87
C ARG A 721 -24.59 -31.14 -5.44
N ARG A 722 -24.28 -29.85 -5.21
CA ARG A 722 -23.83 -29.35 -3.89
C ARG A 722 -24.75 -28.23 -3.42
N PRO A 723 -25.15 -28.20 -2.13
CA PRO A 723 -25.89 -27.10 -1.57
C PRO A 723 -25.03 -25.83 -1.49
N PHE A 724 -25.65 -24.68 -1.59
CA PHE A 724 -25.03 -23.37 -1.42
C PHE A 724 -25.98 -22.42 -0.69
N ASP A 725 -25.46 -21.41 -0.03
CA ASP A 725 -26.26 -20.33 0.55
C ASP A 725 -26.77 -19.41 -0.57
N PRO A 726 -28.09 -19.34 -0.83
CA PRO A 726 -28.61 -18.52 -1.91
C PRO A 726 -28.48 -17.00 -1.69
N ARG A 727 -28.29 -16.54 -0.44
CA ARG A 727 -28.16 -15.12 -0.12
C ARG A 727 -26.76 -14.61 -0.42
N THR A 728 -25.74 -15.39 -0.10
CA THR A 728 -24.35 -15.05 -0.27
C THR A 728 -23.72 -15.71 -1.50
N THR A 729 -24.41 -16.69 -2.11
CA THR A 729 -23.92 -17.55 -3.18
C THR A 729 -22.61 -18.29 -2.79
N THR A 730 -22.54 -18.72 -1.53
CA THR A 730 -21.38 -19.40 -0.96
C THR A 730 -21.59 -20.93 -1.00
N VAL A 731 -20.64 -21.62 -1.61
CA VAL A 731 -20.57 -23.08 -1.70
C VAL A 731 -19.68 -23.61 -0.59
N ASP A 732 -20.15 -24.57 0.17
CA ASP A 732 -19.34 -25.26 1.18
C ASP A 732 -18.55 -26.41 0.56
N LEU A 733 -17.24 -26.31 0.57
CA LEU A 733 -16.27 -27.31 0.09
C LEU A 733 -15.57 -28.05 1.23
N SER A 734 -16.00 -27.82 2.48
CA SER A 734 -15.35 -28.43 3.66
C SER A 734 -15.34 -29.96 3.57
N GLY A 735 -14.24 -30.57 4.01
CA GLY A 735 -14.04 -32.01 4.00
C GLY A 735 -13.65 -32.61 2.63
N LEU A 736 -13.75 -31.88 1.53
CA LEU A 736 -13.28 -32.30 0.23
C LEU A 736 -11.73 -32.25 0.12
N ARG A 737 -11.18 -32.99 -0.81
CA ARG A 737 -9.72 -33.13 -1.01
C ARG A 737 -9.37 -33.12 -2.49
N GLY A 738 -8.11 -32.81 -2.78
CA GLY A 738 -7.57 -32.79 -4.16
C GLY A 738 -8.03 -31.58 -4.96
N THR A 739 -7.96 -31.69 -6.26
CA THR A 739 -8.43 -30.68 -7.20
C THR A 739 -9.91 -30.88 -7.45
N LEU A 740 -10.72 -29.91 -7.06
CA LEU A 740 -12.17 -29.94 -7.22
C LEU A 740 -12.59 -29.22 -8.50
N SER A 741 -13.47 -29.83 -9.27
CA SER A 741 -14.13 -29.18 -10.43
C SER A 741 -15.48 -28.59 -10.00
N ILE A 742 -15.70 -27.32 -10.29
CA ILE A 742 -16.89 -26.57 -9.88
C ILE A 742 -17.63 -26.08 -11.11
N VAL A 743 -18.92 -26.33 -11.17
CA VAL A 743 -19.82 -25.81 -12.21
C VAL A 743 -21.06 -25.20 -11.53
N ALA A 744 -21.26 -23.90 -11.74
CA ALA A 744 -22.42 -23.20 -11.25
C ALA A 744 -23.28 -22.69 -12.42
N ALA A 745 -24.58 -23.00 -12.39
CA ALA A 745 -25.55 -22.47 -13.33
C ALA A 745 -26.02 -21.09 -12.88
N VAL A 746 -26.04 -20.12 -13.81
CA VAL A 746 -26.39 -18.72 -13.56
C VAL A 746 -27.58 -18.34 -14.45
N ARG A 747 -28.54 -17.59 -13.91
CA ARG A 747 -29.68 -17.04 -14.67
C ARG A 747 -29.83 -15.55 -14.42
#